data_c2501807d121a295ffca6b35f4d4442f
#
_entry.id   c2501807d121a295ffca6b35f4d4442f
#
_cell.length_a   1.000
_cell.length_b   1.000
_cell.length_c   1.000
_cell.angle_alpha   90.00
_cell.angle_beta   90.00
_cell.angle_gamma   90.00
#
_symmetry.space_group_name_H-M   'P 1'
#
loop_
_entity.id
_entity.type
_entity.pdbx_description
1 polymer ?
#
loop_
_entity_poly.entity_id
_entity_poly.type
_entity_poly.pdbx_seq_one_letter_code
_entity_poly.pdbx_strand_id
1 'polypeptide(L)'
;MNVMQRSLVVGLRRALFGGCVVLGTGGTALAQATPEGERAATTLDTITVTAQSREQELQDVPITLQVIGADVIDSLVAEDIGDLDAFVPGLVVDDTQPTQAGFRLRGLSTGDFGIGTDPTVGVYIDGVYAGRGGGTTLPFLDVERIEVLKGPQGTLFGRNTAAGAVSIITRRPSSEALEGRVRVRAGNDEWRYADAMLNLPLGQAMALRLNLLHNETGGWLRDAATGKPLNDGDNQALRAAFRWDLGDNTRLLFSWDHEKLDQRSRPTFGIVDLPPAPGLPAFPADAADYRNPFDMPAFTDVEGNDETRTFDGATLLLEHDFEWGRLAATTAWRSFDSLNRAEEDGTNRRYLYIDTVNVEDNTTWYQEFKFSGGNDRIDWVAGASYFQEKARQTSQVDLYSDSVDTAAGYVFGMPIFSLLQGAADLYGVPVQLFGHPWMEAYHNTLDAKAYAVFGDVIWRVTDRTNLTFGLRYTRDEKRFSWLNDYHRADGLNQALQVLDAAGILGGLGLSADYFAALDLAFQDPVSMANKGVLNRASNGWSDLSPRLVVDHHLSDDTMVFASLAKGYKAGGYNAFSPGAHFDNEEVWNFETGIKRTLAEERVQFEASAFRYAYDNRQAIWLDTTPEVPRYVTNVSDLTAWGVEFSARWQPSRAFGMDVNAAWIDSTYDHYVTPDGRDLSGQTTGEPYFSFAAGAHYLVDLAGHGDVRLSLRHAYRGASRCNSASGSQGNCGRYMHFTIGEEQNRTDVHVQWRSPQDRWSVAAYANNLFDNRYVNGLNQYGTTVFGTVGATVTPPRQFGMEMQYRF
;
A
#
# COMPACT_ATOMS: atom_id res chain seq x y z
N MET A 1 -25.46 2.90 -23.06
CA MET A 1 -24.97 1.82 -22.23
C MET A 1 -25.40 1.93 -20.75
N ASN A 2 -26.23 2.89 -20.37
CA ASN A 2 -26.53 3.22 -18.95
C ASN A 2 -27.84 2.69 -18.35
N VAL A 3 -28.58 1.83 -19.04
CA VAL A 3 -29.90 1.34 -18.55
C VAL A 3 -29.82 -0.14 -18.12
N MET A 4 -28.88 -0.92 -18.65
CA MET A 4 -28.72 -2.35 -18.33
C MET A 4 -27.93 -2.60 -17.03
N GLN A 5 -26.99 -1.72 -16.68
CA GLN A 5 -26.21 -1.83 -15.44
C GLN A 5 -27.04 -1.50 -14.18
N ARG A 6 -27.96 -0.54 -14.24
CA ARG A 6 -28.82 -0.21 -13.09
C ARG A 6 -29.80 -1.33 -12.71
N SER A 7 -30.17 -2.18 -13.66
CA SER A 7 -31.08 -3.29 -13.39
C SER A 7 -30.42 -4.49 -12.71
N LEU A 8 -29.12 -4.70 -12.90
CA LEU A 8 -28.36 -5.79 -12.24
C LEU A 8 -28.06 -5.45 -10.76
N VAL A 9 -27.70 -4.21 -10.47
CA VAL A 9 -27.37 -3.75 -9.09
C VAL A 9 -28.60 -3.75 -8.20
N VAL A 10 -29.78 -3.37 -8.74
CA VAL A 10 -31.05 -3.43 -7.99
C VAL A 10 -31.52 -4.88 -7.78
N GLY A 11 -31.19 -5.79 -8.70
CA GLY A 11 -31.46 -7.22 -8.56
C GLY A 11 -30.63 -7.88 -7.45
N LEU A 12 -29.36 -7.55 -7.32
CA LEU A 12 -28.48 -8.10 -6.27
C LEU A 12 -28.84 -7.59 -4.87
N ARG A 13 -29.19 -6.30 -4.73
CA ARG A 13 -29.66 -5.73 -3.43
C ARG A 13 -30.94 -6.40 -2.91
N ARG A 14 -31.81 -6.93 -3.79
CA ARG A 14 -33.02 -7.67 -3.38
C ARG A 14 -32.78 -9.15 -3.15
N ALA A 15 -31.73 -9.74 -3.72
CA ALA A 15 -31.39 -11.15 -3.53
C ALA A 15 -30.66 -11.44 -2.20
N LEU A 16 -29.88 -10.47 -1.70
CA LEU A 16 -29.14 -10.62 -0.42
C LEU A 16 -30.03 -10.46 0.83
N PHE A 17 -31.16 -9.76 0.74
CA PHE A 17 -32.08 -9.56 1.89
C PHE A 17 -33.32 -10.47 1.89
N GLY A 18 -33.54 -11.28 0.82
CA GLY A 18 -34.74 -12.11 0.69
C GLY A 18 -34.54 -13.63 0.86
N GLY A 19 -33.33 -14.09 1.15
CA GLY A 19 -32.94 -15.50 1.11
C GLY A 19 -32.91 -16.30 2.41
N CYS A 20 -33.33 -15.74 3.54
CA CYS A 20 -33.47 -16.51 4.79
C CYS A 20 -34.91 -16.91 5.02
N VAL A 21 -35.25 -18.11 4.73
CA VAL A 21 -36.31 -19.04 5.23
C VAL A 21 -36.92 -19.82 4.06
N VAL A 22 -36.33 -20.97 3.71
CA VAL A 22 -37.03 -22.24 3.43
C VAL A 22 -36.03 -23.38 3.67
N LEU A 23 -36.00 -23.94 4.85
CA LEU A 23 -35.44 -25.27 5.11
C LEU A 23 -36.57 -26.29 5.02
N GLY A 24 -36.69 -26.90 3.87
CA GLY A 24 -37.51 -28.08 3.66
C GLY A 24 -36.84 -29.34 4.25
N THR A 25 -37.57 -30.05 5.10
CA THR A 25 -37.21 -31.31 5.69
C THR A 25 -37.05 -32.42 4.63
N GLY A 26 -35.90 -33.08 4.61
CA GLY A 26 -35.68 -34.24 3.72
C GLY A 26 -34.45 -35.07 4.06
N GLY A 27 -34.62 -36.17 4.75
CA GLY A 27 -33.79 -37.37 4.58
C GLY A 27 -32.47 -37.45 5.31
N THR A 28 -32.49 -38.00 6.53
CA THR A 28 -31.29 -38.48 7.25
C THR A 28 -30.63 -39.64 6.55
N ALA A 29 -29.49 -39.43 5.89
CA ALA A 29 -28.51 -40.49 5.66
C ALA A 29 -27.44 -40.37 6.74
N LEU A 30 -27.47 -41.28 7.71
CA LEU A 30 -26.41 -41.43 8.71
C LEU A 30 -25.16 -42.01 8.01
N ALA A 31 -24.24 -41.16 7.61
CA ALA A 31 -22.86 -41.57 7.39
C ALA A 31 -22.21 -41.73 8.77
N GLN A 32 -21.87 -42.97 9.13
CA GLN A 32 -21.04 -43.26 10.27
C GLN A 32 -19.68 -42.61 10.08
N ALA A 33 -19.41 -41.53 10.81
CA ALA A 33 -18.07 -41.02 10.98
C ALA A 33 -17.26 -42.05 11.74
N THR A 34 -16.27 -42.66 11.10
CA THR A 34 -15.18 -43.36 11.78
C THR A 34 -14.48 -42.33 12.70
N PRO A 35 -14.23 -42.69 13.99
CA PRO A 35 -13.45 -41.80 14.83
C PRO A 35 -12.06 -41.64 14.23
N GLU A 36 -11.71 -40.45 13.80
CA GLU A 36 -10.33 -40.09 13.53
C GLU A 36 -9.51 -40.34 14.78
N GLY A 37 -8.60 -41.34 14.66
CA GLY A 37 -7.68 -41.67 15.73
C GLY A 37 -6.88 -40.42 16.13
N GLU A 38 -6.64 -40.32 17.44
CA GLU A 38 -5.74 -39.34 18.05
C GLU A 38 -4.49 -39.12 17.20
N ARG A 39 -4.48 -38.08 16.38
CA ARG A 39 -3.25 -37.56 15.84
C ARG A 39 -2.49 -36.97 17.03
N ALA A 40 -1.53 -37.70 17.50
CA ALA A 40 -0.54 -37.21 18.46
C ALA A 40 0.11 -35.97 17.83
N ALA A 41 -0.30 -34.78 18.25
CA ALA A 41 0.41 -33.56 17.87
C ALA A 41 1.73 -33.52 18.62
N THR A 42 2.73 -34.18 18.05
CA THR A 42 4.11 -34.28 18.58
C THR A 42 5.07 -33.33 17.90
N THR A 43 4.64 -32.61 16.84
CA THR A 43 5.48 -31.67 16.09
C THR A 43 4.77 -30.34 15.90
N LEU A 44 5.53 -29.25 15.85
CA LEU A 44 5.05 -27.96 15.33
C LEU A 44 4.60 -28.16 13.88
N ASP A 45 3.48 -27.52 13.48
CA ASP A 45 3.03 -27.58 12.10
C ASP A 45 4.12 -26.99 11.19
N THR A 46 4.50 -27.76 10.18
CA THR A 46 5.47 -27.32 9.18
C THR A 46 4.84 -26.26 8.29
N ILE A 47 5.48 -25.10 8.21
CA ILE A 47 5.05 -24.02 7.33
C ILE A 47 5.76 -24.19 5.99
N THR A 48 5.00 -24.48 4.93
CA THR A 48 5.51 -24.51 3.56
C THR A 48 5.41 -23.13 2.93
N VAL A 49 6.46 -22.71 2.25
CA VAL A 49 6.56 -21.41 1.57
C VAL A 49 6.95 -21.60 0.11
N THR A 50 6.67 -20.57 -0.70
CA THR A 50 6.99 -20.55 -2.14
C THR A 50 7.97 -19.44 -2.50
N ALA A 51 8.59 -18.82 -1.51
CA ALA A 51 9.45 -17.66 -1.58
C ALA A 51 10.64 -17.79 -2.57
N GLN A 52 11.14 -19.00 -2.82
CA GLN A 52 12.22 -19.25 -3.78
C GLN A 52 11.74 -19.85 -5.11
N SER A 53 10.49 -19.61 -5.49
CA SER A 53 9.86 -20.26 -6.67
C SER A 53 9.86 -21.79 -6.61
N ARG A 54 9.98 -22.35 -5.41
CA ARG A 54 9.93 -23.77 -5.04
C ARG A 54 9.11 -23.91 -3.76
N GLU A 55 8.44 -25.02 -3.60
CA GLU A 55 7.81 -25.39 -2.32
C GLU A 55 8.90 -25.90 -1.38
N GLN A 56 9.12 -25.22 -0.26
CA GLN A 56 10.13 -25.54 0.75
C GLN A 56 9.57 -25.31 2.15
N GLU A 57 10.10 -26.02 3.14
CA GLU A 57 9.82 -25.72 4.53
C GLU A 57 10.47 -24.37 4.92
N LEU A 58 9.77 -23.54 5.70
CA LEU A 58 10.27 -22.24 6.12
C LEU A 58 11.67 -22.31 6.77
N GLN A 59 11.95 -23.39 7.52
CA GLN A 59 13.22 -23.59 8.21
C GLN A 59 14.40 -23.89 7.27
N ASP A 60 14.09 -24.40 6.06
CA ASP A 60 15.10 -24.76 5.05
C ASP A 60 15.36 -23.63 4.04
N VAL A 61 14.62 -22.53 4.13
CA VAL A 61 14.81 -21.38 3.23
C VAL A 61 15.88 -20.43 3.78
N PRO A 62 17.04 -20.27 3.13
CA PRO A 62 18.17 -19.50 3.66
C PRO A 62 18.06 -17.99 3.34
N ILE A 63 16.94 -17.38 3.71
CA ILE A 63 16.66 -15.94 3.67
C ILE A 63 15.78 -15.56 4.87
N THR A 64 15.77 -14.28 5.24
CA THR A 64 14.85 -13.77 6.26
C THR A 64 13.45 -13.61 5.67
N LEU A 65 12.50 -14.35 6.21
CA LEU A 65 11.13 -14.45 5.71
C LEU A 65 10.14 -14.49 6.86
N GLN A 66 9.14 -13.59 6.84
CA GLN A 66 8.03 -13.66 7.78
C GLN A 66 6.77 -14.17 7.06
N VAL A 67 6.11 -15.17 7.64
CA VAL A 67 4.87 -15.75 7.12
C VAL A 67 3.71 -15.41 8.05
N ILE A 68 2.62 -14.88 7.49
CA ILE A 68 1.38 -14.56 8.18
C ILE A 68 0.29 -15.50 7.62
N GLY A 69 -0.11 -16.47 8.41
CA GLY A 69 -1.16 -17.42 8.02
C GLY A 69 -2.57 -16.85 8.20
N ALA A 70 -3.56 -17.50 7.57
CA ALA A 70 -4.95 -17.11 7.62
C ALA A 70 -5.50 -16.92 9.04
N ASP A 71 -5.11 -17.78 10.00
CA ASP A 71 -5.52 -17.66 11.40
C ASP A 71 -5.09 -16.35 12.07
N VAL A 72 -3.92 -15.84 11.70
CA VAL A 72 -3.40 -14.56 12.19
C VAL A 72 -4.17 -13.42 11.52
N ILE A 73 -4.38 -13.47 10.21
CA ILE A 73 -5.18 -12.51 9.43
C ILE A 73 -6.59 -12.39 10.04
N ASP A 74 -7.26 -13.54 10.27
CA ASP A 74 -8.59 -13.58 10.87
C ASP A 74 -8.61 -13.02 12.31
N SER A 75 -7.59 -13.33 13.13
CA SER A 75 -7.53 -12.85 14.53
C SER A 75 -7.22 -11.35 14.67
N LEU A 76 -6.59 -10.75 13.68
CA LEU A 76 -6.35 -9.31 13.55
C LEU A 76 -7.54 -8.57 12.92
N VAL A 77 -8.52 -9.32 12.39
CA VAL A 77 -9.65 -8.77 11.63
C VAL A 77 -9.15 -7.95 10.43
N ALA A 78 -7.99 -8.34 9.88
CA ALA A 78 -7.34 -7.60 8.82
C ALA A 78 -8.14 -7.68 7.51
N GLU A 79 -8.31 -6.56 6.85
CA GLU A 79 -9.06 -6.40 5.60
C GLU A 79 -8.14 -6.37 4.38
N ASP A 80 -6.95 -5.80 4.55
CA ASP A 80 -5.88 -5.76 3.54
C ASP A 80 -4.48 -5.80 4.18
N ILE A 81 -3.45 -5.55 3.39
CA ILE A 81 -2.05 -5.62 3.86
C ILE A 81 -1.67 -4.47 4.81
N GLY A 82 -2.35 -3.34 4.76
CA GLY A 82 -2.10 -2.19 5.64
C GLY A 82 -2.41 -2.51 7.10
N ASP A 83 -3.45 -3.28 7.36
CA ASP A 83 -3.81 -3.72 8.72
C ASP A 83 -2.74 -4.58 9.40
N LEU A 84 -1.84 -5.18 8.61
CA LEU A 84 -0.82 -6.12 9.07
C LEU A 84 0.55 -5.48 9.32
N ASP A 85 0.79 -4.25 8.86
CA ASP A 85 2.12 -3.62 8.85
C ASP A 85 2.72 -3.49 10.25
N ALA A 86 1.91 -3.12 11.24
CA ALA A 86 2.34 -2.99 12.64
C ALA A 86 2.89 -4.30 13.22
N PHE A 87 2.45 -5.46 12.71
CA PHE A 87 2.83 -6.79 13.17
C PHE A 87 3.98 -7.42 12.38
N VAL A 88 4.54 -6.68 11.41
CA VAL A 88 5.70 -7.08 10.60
C VAL A 88 6.84 -6.07 10.82
N PRO A 89 7.71 -6.28 11.83
CA PRO A 89 8.81 -5.38 12.11
C PRO A 89 9.65 -5.07 10.87
N GLY A 90 9.86 -3.78 10.59
CA GLY A 90 10.56 -3.29 9.41
C GLY A 90 9.69 -3.06 8.17
N LEU A 91 8.43 -3.49 8.15
CA LEU A 91 7.43 -3.13 7.13
C LEU A 91 6.62 -1.92 7.60
N VAL A 92 6.30 -1.03 6.68
CA VAL A 92 5.31 0.05 6.83
C VAL A 92 4.51 0.11 5.55
N VAL A 93 3.21 0.12 5.66
CA VAL A 93 2.28 0.33 4.54
C VAL A 93 1.53 1.63 4.78
N ASP A 94 1.70 2.60 3.91
CA ASP A 94 0.87 3.80 3.90
C ASP A 94 -0.31 3.54 2.96
N ASP A 95 -1.42 3.17 3.54
CA ASP A 95 -2.69 2.88 2.89
C ASP A 95 -3.77 3.92 3.22
N THR A 96 -3.37 5.04 3.84
CA THR A 96 -4.28 6.17 4.12
C THR A 96 -5.00 6.65 2.85
N GLN A 97 -4.41 6.37 1.70
CA GLN A 97 -4.97 6.53 0.36
C GLN A 97 -4.74 5.22 -0.42
N PRO A 98 -5.65 4.24 -0.37
CA PRO A 98 -5.45 2.91 -0.98
C PRO A 98 -5.28 2.93 -2.51
N THR A 99 -5.68 4.02 -3.18
CA THR A 99 -5.41 4.21 -4.62
C THR A 99 -3.97 4.65 -4.90
N GLN A 100 -3.22 5.08 -3.88
CA GLN A 100 -1.83 5.56 -3.95
C GLN A 100 -0.94 4.93 -2.87
N ALA A 101 -1.23 3.70 -2.47
CA ALA A 101 -0.54 3.02 -1.38
C ALA A 101 0.98 2.98 -1.56
N GLY A 102 1.69 3.25 -0.46
CA GLY A 102 3.14 3.23 -0.36
C GLY A 102 3.66 2.11 0.53
N PHE A 103 4.75 1.45 0.11
CA PHE A 103 5.39 0.39 0.89
C PHE A 103 6.81 0.78 1.25
N ARG A 104 7.18 0.55 2.52
CA ARG A 104 8.54 0.71 3.03
C ARG A 104 8.97 -0.57 3.74
N LEU A 105 10.15 -1.10 3.41
CA LEU A 105 10.70 -2.29 4.02
C LEU A 105 12.18 -2.06 4.35
N ARG A 106 12.60 -2.34 5.59
CA ARG A 106 13.96 -2.07 6.11
C ARG A 106 14.42 -0.62 5.86
N GLY A 107 13.48 0.35 5.93
CA GLY A 107 13.76 1.77 5.69
C GLY A 107 13.80 2.21 4.23
N LEU A 108 13.59 1.31 3.28
CA LEU A 108 13.63 1.58 1.86
C LEU A 108 12.22 1.72 1.30
N SER A 109 11.92 2.87 0.70
CA SER A 109 10.63 3.20 0.10
C SER A 109 10.78 4.09 -1.12
N THR A 110 9.75 4.13 -1.94
CA THR A 110 9.53 5.17 -2.95
C THR A 110 8.35 6.00 -2.47
N GLY A 111 8.57 7.29 -2.25
CA GLY A 111 7.52 8.24 -1.86
C GLY A 111 6.91 8.98 -3.06
N ASP A 112 6.87 8.37 -4.24
CA ASP A 112 6.40 8.98 -5.48
C ASP A 112 5.12 8.30 -5.97
N PHE A 113 4.03 9.06 -6.13
CA PHE A 113 2.78 8.61 -6.71
C PHE A 113 2.72 8.73 -8.24
N GLY A 114 3.71 9.38 -8.87
CA GLY A 114 3.77 9.61 -10.32
C GLY A 114 4.01 8.33 -11.11
N ILE A 115 3.33 8.17 -12.24
CA ILE A 115 3.46 6.99 -13.11
C ILE A 115 4.85 6.86 -13.79
N GLY A 116 5.72 7.86 -13.65
CA GLY A 116 7.11 7.82 -14.15
C GLY A 116 8.04 6.93 -13.32
N THR A 117 7.72 6.69 -12.05
CA THR A 117 8.54 5.99 -11.06
C THR A 117 7.95 4.63 -10.71
N ASP A 118 8.77 3.64 -10.36
CA ASP A 118 8.34 2.33 -9.90
C ASP A 118 8.46 2.19 -8.35
N PRO A 119 7.74 1.24 -7.71
CA PRO A 119 7.89 0.95 -6.29
C PRO A 119 9.23 0.24 -5.98
N THR A 120 9.69 0.37 -4.73
CA THR A 120 10.93 -0.28 -4.22
C THR A 120 10.64 -1.67 -3.61
N VAL A 121 9.40 -1.88 -3.13
CA VAL A 121 8.90 -3.16 -2.62
C VAL A 121 7.93 -3.75 -3.64
N GLY A 122 8.20 -4.97 -4.09
CA GLY A 122 7.32 -5.67 -5.04
C GLY A 122 6.16 -6.35 -4.33
N VAL A 123 4.93 -6.08 -4.73
CA VAL A 123 3.74 -6.82 -4.26
C VAL A 123 3.32 -7.82 -5.33
N TYR A 124 3.07 -9.06 -4.92
CA TYR A 124 2.68 -10.18 -5.79
C TYR A 124 1.41 -10.83 -5.27
N ILE A 125 0.47 -11.13 -6.14
CA ILE A 125 -0.74 -11.89 -5.83
C ILE A 125 -0.72 -13.15 -6.69
N ASP A 126 -0.66 -14.32 -6.06
CA ASP A 126 -0.52 -15.64 -6.71
C ASP A 126 0.66 -15.68 -7.72
N GLY A 127 1.79 -15.05 -7.34
CA GLY A 127 3.00 -14.98 -8.15
C GLY A 127 2.99 -13.95 -9.29
N VAL A 128 1.91 -13.20 -9.47
CA VAL A 128 1.81 -12.13 -10.46
C VAL A 128 2.12 -10.78 -9.82
N TYR A 129 3.05 -10.03 -10.39
CA TYR A 129 3.40 -8.68 -9.95
C TYR A 129 2.18 -7.74 -10.01
N ALA A 130 1.85 -7.09 -8.89
CA ALA A 130 0.67 -6.24 -8.78
C ALA A 130 0.81 -4.87 -9.46
N GLY A 131 2.05 -4.44 -9.72
CA GLY A 131 2.32 -3.16 -10.36
C GLY A 131 2.40 -2.01 -9.35
N ARG A 132 1.67 -0.94 -9.61
CA ARG A 132 1.66 0.31 -8.83
C ARG A 132 0.74 0.25 -7.62
N GLY A 133 0.86 1.27 -6.75
CA GLY A 133 0.10 1.42 -5.51
C GLY A 133 -1.39 1.16 -5.66
N GLY A 134 -2.04 1.68 -6.70
CA GLY A 134 -3.46 1.47 -6.97
C GLY A 134 -3.90 0.01 -7.19
N GLY A 135 -2.97 -0.91 -7.47
CA GLY A 135 -3.25 -2.34 -7.61
C GLY A 135 -2.74 -3.23 -6.47
N THR A 136 -2.23 -2.66 -5.36
CA THR A 136 -1.49 -3.40 -4.33
C THR A 136 -2.25 -3.63 -3.02
N THR A 137 -3.14 -2.72 -2.63
CA THR A 137 -3.98 -2.80 -1.43
C THR A 137 -5.40 -3.24 -1.78
N LEU A 138 -5.51 -4.42 -2.38
CA LEU A 138 -6.81 -5.05 -2.63
C LEU A 138 -7.30 -5.76 -1.37
N PRO A 139 -8.63 -5.85 -1.16
CA PRO A 139 -9.18 -6.55 0.00
C PRO A 139 -8.84 -8.04 -0.02
N PHE A 140 -8.63 -8.60 1.17
CA PHE A 140 -8.32 -10.01 1.32
C PHE A 140 -9.51 -10.91 0.97
N LEU A 141 -9.44 -11.56 -0.18
CA LEU A 141 -10.40 -12.57 -0.61
C LEU A 141 -9.79 -13.97 -0.48
N ASP A 142 -10.11 -14.64 0.64
CA ASP A 142 -9.72 -16.03 0.88
C ASP A 142 -8.21 -16.28 0.81
N VAL A 143 -7.45 -15.41 1.46
CA VAL A 143 -5.98 -15.52 1.56
C VAL A 143 -5.61 -16.75 2.38
N GLU A 144 -4.67 -17.54 1.89
CA GLU A 144 -4.09 -18.68 2.59
C GLU A 144 -2.97 -18.23 3.53
N ARG A 145 -2.08 -17.39 2.99
CA ARG A 145 -0.95 -16.80 3.71
C ARG A 145 -0.36 -15.62 2.96
N ILE A 146 0.41 -14.84 3.69
CA ILE A 146 1.23 -13.74 3.16
C ILE A 146 2.67 -14.02 3.53
N GLU A 147 3.56 -13.94 2.56
CA GLU A 147 5.00 -14.12 2.71
C GLU A 147 5.68 -12.75 2.51
N VAL A 148 6.36 -12.23 3.55
CA VAL A 148 7.13 -10.98 3.49
C VAL A 148 8.61 -11.33 3.43
N LEU A 149 9.19 -11.18 2.24
CA LEU A 149 10.60 -11.45 1.95
C LEU A 149 11.39 -10.16 2.16
N LYS A 150 12.26 -10.17 3.14
CA LYS A 150 13.04 -8.99 3.53
C LYS A 150 14.41 -8.99 2.84
N GLY A 151 14.81 -7.81 2.33
CA GLY A 151 16.02 -7.65 1.52
C GLY A 151 15.80 -7.95 0.02
N PRO A 152 16.79 -7.68 -0.84
CA PRO A 152 16.63 -7.69 -2.28
C PRO A 152 16.27 -9.05 -2.86
N GLN A 153 15.28 -9.08 -3.75
CA GLN A 153 14.74 -10.27 -4.40
C GLN A 153 14.88 -10.22 -5.93
N GLY A 154 15.88 -9.50 -6.45
CA GLY A 154 16.05 -9.25 -7.87
C GLY A 154 16.16 -10.49 -8.75
N THR A 155 16.72 -11.60 -8.26
CA THR A 155 16.96 -12.82 -9.05
C THR A 155 15.66 -13.55 -9.39
N LEU A 156 14.82 -13.86 -8.41
CA LEU A 156 13.63 -14.70 -8.61
C LEU A 156 12.36 -13.89 -8.85
N PHE A 157 12.17 -12.80 -8.13
CA PHE A 157 11.01 -11.91 -8.31
C PHE A 157 11.26 -10.85 -9.37
N GLY A 158 12.49 -10.38 -9.52
CA GLY A 158 12.90 -9.49 -10.61
C GLY A 158 12.83 -8.02 -10.25
N ARG A 159 12.31 -7.22 -11.19
CA ARG A 159 12.28 -5.76 -11.09
C ARG A 159 11.51 -5.27 -9.85
N ASN A 160 11.91 -4.09 -9.36
CA ASN A 160 11.16 -3.38 -8.31
C ASN A 160 11.05 -4.15 -6.99
N THR A 161 12.08 -4.94 -6.68
CA THR A 161 12.21 -5.70 -5.43
C THR A 161 13.54 -5.39 -4.73
N ALA A 162 13.99 -4.14 -4.83
CA ALA A 162 15.23 -3.66 -4.22
C ALA A 162 15.19 -3.77 -2.69
N ALA A 163 14.07 -3.44 -2.05
CA ALA A 163 13.88 -3.57 -0.61
C ALA A 163 13.38 -4.95 -0.18
N GLY A 164 12.66 -5.65 -1.05
CA GLY A 164 12.05 -6.95 -0.79
C GLY A 164 10.75 -7.17 -1.55
N ALA A 165 10.01 -8.19 -1.13
CA ALA A 165 8.73 -8.53 -1.75
C ALA A 165 7.67 -8.93 -0.72
N VAL A 166 6.41 -8.61 -1.02
CA VAL A 166 5.21 -9.11 -0.32
C VAL A 166 4.48 -10.03 -1.27
N SER A 167 4.32 -11.29 -0.92
CA SER A 167 3.64 -12.30 -1.74
C SER A 167 2.36 -12.76 -1.03
N ILE A 168 1.21 -12.44 -1.62
CA ILE A 168 -0.13 -12.81 -1.14
C ILE A 168 -0.55 -14.07 -1.90
N ILE A 169 -0.79 -15.15 -1.18
CA ILE A 169 -1.19 -16.44 -1.73
C ILE A 169 -2.64 -16.72 -1.37
N THR A 170 -3.49 -16.94 -2.37
CA THR A 170 -4.90 -17.25 -2.17
C THR A 170 -5.15 -18.77 -2.19
N ARG A 171 -6.25 -19.21 -1.58
CA ARG A 171 -6.64 -20.63 -1.59
C ARG A 171 -7.07 -21.06 -2.98
N ARG A 172 -6.55 -22.20 -3.42
CA ARG A 172 -6.89 -22.83 -4.71
C ARG A 172 -8.22 -23.59 -4.62
N PRO A 173 -9.01 -23.71 -5.72
CA PRO A 173 -10.17 -24.60 -5.78
C PRO A 173 -9.81 -26.05 -5.49
N SER A 174 -10.62 -26.75 -4.68
CA SER A 174 -10.44 -28.17 -4.34
C SER A 174 -11.56 -29.04 -4.90
N SER A 175 -11.19 -30.17 -5.50
CA SER A 175 -12.14 -31.20 -5.96
C SER A 175 -12.52 -32.19 -4.87
N GLU A 176 -12.04 -32.04 -3.64
CA GLU A 176 -12.23 -33.02 -2.55
C GLU A 176 -13.60 -32.92 -1.90
N ALA A 177 -14.03 -31.69 -1.54
CA ALA A 177 -15.26 -31.46 -0.81
C ALA A 177 -16.01 -30.19 -1.23
N LEU A 178 -17.34 -30.24 -1.08
CA LEU A 178 -18.15 -29.01 -1.05
C LEU A 178 -17.89 -28.29 0.26
N GLU A 179 -17.40 -27.05 0.19
CA GLU A 179 -17.13 -26.23 1.34
C GLU A 179 -17.80 -24.87 1.17
N GLY A 180 -18.32 -24.31 2.24
CA GLY A 180 -18.86 -22.97 2.24
C GLY A 180 -18.60 -22.25 3.55
N ARG A 181 -18.43 -20.93 3.45
CA ARG A 181 -18.30 -20.02 4.59
C ARG A 181 -19.13 -18.77 4.32
N VAL A 182 -19.85 -18.34 5.34
CA VAL A 182 -20.47 -16.99 5.39
C VAL A 182 -20.04 -16.35 6.69
N ARG A 183 -19.53 -15.14 6.62
CA ARG A 183 -19.06 -14.37 7.76
C ARG A 183 -19.68 -12.96 7.71
N VAL A 184 -20.13 -12.48 8.87
CA VAL A 184 -20.63 -11.12 9.03
C VAL A 184 -19.98 -10.48 10.25
N ARG A 185 -19.67 -9.19 10.14
CA ARG A 185 -19.11 -8.38 11.23
C ARG A 185 -19.93 -7.11 11.40
N ALA A 186 -19.99 -6.59 12.62
CA ALA A 186 -20.54 -5.29 12.92
C ALA A 186 -19.72 -4.64 14.05
N GLY A 187 -19.44 -3.37 13.93
CA GLY A 187 -18.57 -2.64 14.86
C GLY A 187 -19.04 -1.20 15.11
N ASN A 188 -18.19 -0.46 15.84
CA ASN A 188 -18.38 0.98 15.99
C ASN A 188 -18.29 1.69 14.62
N ASP A 189 -18.64 2.99 14.60
CA ASP A 189 -18.60 3.84 13.38
C ASP A 189 -19.44 3.28 12.23
N GLU A 190 -20.56 2.59 12.58
CA GLU A 190 -21.50 1.98 11.64
C GLU A 190 -20.84 0.93 10.70
N TRP A 191 -19.69 0.36 11.13
CA TRP A 191 -18.97 -0.62 10.34
C TRP A 191 -19.76 -1.92 10.18
N ARG A 192 -19.86 -2.39 8.95
CA ARG A 192 -20.57 -3.61 8.51
C ARG A 192 -19.75 -4.31 7.46
N TYR A 193 -19.48 -5.57 7.71
CA TYR A 193 -18.70 -6.40 6.82
C TYR A 193 -19.43 -7.72 6.57
N ALA A 194 -19.46 -8.21 5.36
CA ALA A 194 -19.97 -9.52 5.00
C ALA A 194 -19.09 -10.15 3.93
N ASP A 195 -18.65 -11.39 4.16
CA ASP A 195 -18.01 -12.20 3.12
C ASP A 195 -18.66 -13.59 3.00
N ALA A 196 -18.58 -14.15 1.81
CA ALA A 196 -19.01 -15.50 1.52
C ALA A 196 -18.02 -16.22 0.63
N MET A 197 -17.72 -17.47 0.93
CA MET A 197 -16.90 -18.35 0.12
C MET A 197 -17.67 -19.65 -0.19
N LEU A 198 -17.56 -20.12 -1.42
CA LEU A 198 -18.09 -21.40 -1.87
C LEU A 198 -17.05 -22.15 -2.71
N ASN A 199 -16.62 -23.32 -2.26
CA ASN A 199 -15.83 -24.25 -3.05
C ASN A 199 -16.75 -25.38 -3.56
N LEU A 200 -16.86 -25.50 -4.88
CA LEU A 200 -17.76 -26.43 -5.55
C LEU A 200 -16.95 -27.44 -6.38
N PRO A 201 -16.80 -28.69 -5.94
CA PRO A 201 -16.30 -29.78 -6.79
C PRO A 201 -17.21 -30.01 -8.00
N LEU A 202 -16.64 -30.02 -9.19
CA LEU A 202 -17.33 -30.34 -10.46
C LEU A 202 -16.90 -31.71 -11.01
N GLY A 203 -16.94 -32.71 -10.16
CA GLY A 203 -16.37 -34.03 -10.39
C GLY A 203 -14.96 -34.16 -9.81
N GLN A 204 -14.18 -35.14 -10.26
CA GLN A 204 -12.85 -35.45 -9.72
C GLN A 204 -11.75 -34.54 -10.29
N ALA A 205 -11.96 -34.00 -11.48
CA ALA A 205 -10.94 -33.26 -12.22
C ALA A 205 -11.16 -31.73 -12.26
N MET A 206 -12.29 -31.24 -11.77
CA MET A 206 -12.61 -29.80 -11.85
C MET A 206 -13.16 -29.30 -10.53
N ALA A 207 -12.88 -28.05 -10.22
CA ALA A 207 -13.44 -27.34 -9.08
C ALA A 207 -13.59 -25.85 -9.39
N LEU A 208 -14.62 -25.23 -8.79
CA LEU A 208 -14.88 -23.79 -8.83
C LEU A 208 -14.85 -23.27 -7.38
N ARG A 209 -14.18 -22.13 -7.17
CA ARG A 209 -14.16 -21.44 -5.89
C ARG A 209 -14.58 -19.99 -6.08
N LEU A 210 -15.61 -19.57 -5.37
CA LEU A 210 -16.19 -18.22 -5.45
C LEU A 210 -16.04 -17.53 -4.11
N ASN A 211 -15.66 -16.27 -4.13
CA ASN A 211 -15.57 -15.40 -2.95
C ASN A 211 -16.25 -14.08 -3.25
N LEU A 212 -17.04 -13.60 -2.32
CA LEU A 212 -17.75 -12.32 -2.36
C LEU A 212 -17.44 -11.55 -1.08
N LEU A 213 -17.29 -10.26 -1.17
CA LEU A 213 -17.06 -9.36 -0.04
C LEU A 213 -17.86 -8.08 -0.22
N HIS A 214 -18.41 -7.58 0.87
CA HIS A 214 -18.95 -6.24 1.02
C HIS A 214 -18.54 -5.69 2.37
N ASN A 215 -17.87 -4.55 2.35
CA ASN A 215 -17.38 -3.83 3.52
C ASN A 215 -17.85 -2.38 3.45
N GLU A 216 -18.57 -1.92 4.47
CA GLU A 216 -19.14 -0.57 4.58
C GLU A 216 -18.81 0.02 5.95
N THR A 217 -18.36 1.28 5.99
CA THR A 217 -18.16 2.04 7.23
C THR A 217 -18.80 3.41 7.13
N GLY A 218 -19.42 3.88 8.21
CA GLY A 218 -19.94 5.24 8.33
C GLY A 218 -18.87 6.28 8.70
N GLY A 219 -17.63 5.83 8.92
CA GLY A 219 -16.50 6.68 9.28
C GLY A 219 -16.52 7.16 10.73
N TRP A 220 -15.32 7.29 11.31
CA TRP A 220 -15.14 7.76 12.69
C TRP A 220 -15.09 9.29 12.82
N LEU A 221 -14.98 10.03 11.70
CA LEU A 221 -14.86 11.48 11.67
C LEU A 221 -16.01 12.11 10.89
N ARG A 222 -16.46 13.27 11.37
CA ARG A 222 -17.52 14.05 10.72
C ARG A 222 -17.10 15.49 10.57
N ASP A 223 -17.45 16.09 9.42
CA ASP A 223 -17.32 17.53 9.21
C ASP A 223 -18.12 18.31 10.25
N ALA A 224 -17.44 19.15 10.99
CA ALA A 224 -18.04 19.89 12.10
C ALA A 224 -19.06 20.95 11.65
N ALA A 225 -18.98 21.40 10.39
CA ALA A 225 -19.92 22.38 9.84
C ALA A 225 -21.22 21.74 9.34
N THR A 226 -21.13 20.57 8.69
CA THR A 226 -22.25 19.94 7.98
C THR A 226 -22.77 18.67 8.65
N GLY A 227 -21.97 18.04 9.53
CA GLY A 227 -22.26 16.74 10.15
C GLY A 227 -22.10 15.56 9.18
N LYS A 228 -21.64 15.76 7.95
CA LYS A 228 -21.38 14.68 6.99
C LYS A 228 -20.16 13.88 7.40
N PRO A 229 -20.10 12.57 7.10
CA PRO A 229 -18.89 11.78 7.32
C PRO A 229 -17.74 12.28 6.45
N LEU A 230 -16.51 12.15 6.95
CA LEU A 230 -15.28 12.55 6.25
C LEU A 230 -14.41 11.37 5.85
N ASN A 231 -14.69 10.18 6.36
CA ASN A 231 -13.93 8.96 6.08
C ASN A 231 -14.84 7.71 6.09
N ASP A 232 -16.05 7.86 5.55
CA ASP A 232 -16.94 6.73 5.25
C ASP A 232 -16.45 6.01 3.99
N GLY A 233 -16.82 4.73 3.84
CA GLY A 233 -16.41 3.94 2.67
C GLY A 233 -17.30 2.73 2.43
N ASP A 234 -17.34 2.30 1.16
CA ASP A 234 -17.96 1.08 0.64
C ASP A 234 -16.95 0.37 -0.26
N ASN A 235 -16.63 -0.89 0.05
CA ASN A 235 -15.77 -1.73 -0.77
C ASN A 235 -16.47 -3.04 -1.08
N GLN A 236 -16.56 -3.38 -2.36
CA GLN A 236 -17.20 -4.59 -2.86
C GLN A 236 -16.19 -5.36 -3.71
N ALA A 237 -16.03 -6.64 -3.44
CA ALA A 237 -15.09 -7.45 -4.20
C ALA A 237 -15.63 -8.86 -4.49
N LEU A 238 -15.16 -9.41 -5.59
CA LEU A 238 -15.47 -10.75 -6.08
C LEU A 238 -14.18 -11.40 -6.57
N ARG A 239 -13.99 -12.68 -6.19
CA ARG A 239 -13.00 -13.57 -6.82
C ARG A 239 -13.69 -14.85 -7.29
N ALA A 240 -13.45 -15.25 -8.54
CA ALA A 240 -13.84 -16.52 -9.09
C ALA A 240 -12.57 -17.27 -9.54
N ALA A 241 -12.34 -18.47 -9.02
CA ALA A 241 -11.20 -19.29 -9.40
C ALA A 241 -11.69 -20.67 -9.88
N PHE A 242 -11.14 -21.14 -10.97
CA PHE A 242 -11.47 -22.43 -11.58
C PHE A 242 -10.21 -23.28 -11.74
N ARG A 243 -10.27 -24.52 -11.31
CA ARG A 243 -9.22 -25.54 -11.48
C ARG A 243 -9.71 -26.62 -12.41
N TRP A 244 -8.84 -27.08 -13.31
CA TRP A 244 -9.06 -28.22 -14.18
C TRP A 244 -7.80 -29.07 -14.27
N ASP A 245 -7.88 -30.31 -13.78
CA ASP A 245 -6.83 -31.32 -13.90
C ASP A 245 -7.04 -32.10 -15.22
N LEU A 246 -6.16 -31.84 -16.20
CA LEU A 246 -6.16 -32.44 -17.54
C LEU A 246 -5.31 -33.71 -17.53
N GLY A 247 -5.81 -34.75 -16.86
CA GLY A 247 -5.06 -35.97 -16.54
C GLY A 247 -4.16 -35.80 -15.32
N ASP A 248 -3.20 -36.71 -15.14
CA ASP A 248 -2.39 -36.79 -13.92
C ASP A 248 -1.26 -35.72 -13.87
N ASN A 249 -0.84 -35.23 -15.02
CA ASN A 249 0.38 -34.42 -15.15
C ASN A 249 0.11 -32.97 -15.52
N THR A 250 -1.13 -32.54 -15.81
CA THR A 250 -1.43 -31.19 -16.29
C THR A 250 -2.56 -30.59 -15.49
N ARG A 251 -2.32 -29.40 -14.96
CA ARG A 251 -3.30 -28.59 -14.24
C ARG A 251 -3.44 -27.21 -14.86
N LEU A 252 -4.65 -26.78 -15.02
CA LEU A 252 -5.02 -25.43 -15.41
C LEU A 252 -5.73 -24.74 -14.23
N LEU A 253 -5.27 -23.54 -13.88
CA LEU A 253 -5.89 -22.67 -12.90
C LEU A 253 -6.23 -21.36 -13.59
N PHE A 254 -7.48 -20.93 -13.50
CA PHE A 254 -7.93 -19.61 -13.97
C PHE A 254 -8.53 -18.87 -12.80
N SER A 255 -8.20 -17.61 -12.62
CA SER A 255 -8.86 -16.71 -11.66
C SER A 255 -9.26 -15.40 -12.32
N TRP A 256 -10.36 -14.85 -11.85
CA TRP A 256 -10.82 -13.50 -12.14
C TRP A 256 -11.17 -12.80 -10.85
N ASP A 257 -10.65 -11.58 -10.71
CA ASP A 257 -10.82 -10.71 -9.56
C ASP A 257 -11.48 -9.41 -10.02
N HIS A 258 -12.44 -8.92 -9.24
CA HIS A 258 -13.11 -7.65 -9.44
C HIS A 258 -13.26 -6.94 -8.09
N GLU A 259 -12.97 -5.64 -8.06
CA GLU A 259 -13.20 -4.79 -6.90
C GLU A 259 -13.78 -3.45 -7.33
N LYS A 260 -14.65 -2.93 -6.48
CA LYS A 260 -15.11 -1.55 -6.53
C LYS A 260 -15.01 -0.93 -5.15
N LEU A 261 -14.10 0.04 -5.03
CA LEU A 261 -13.92 0.89 -3.86
C LEU A 261 -14.60 2.24 -4.13
N ASP A 262 -15.34 2.75 -3.13
CA ASP A 262 -15.97 4.07 -3.13
C ASP A 262 -15.93 4.59 -1.68
N GLN A 263 -14.97 5.46 -1.38
CA GLN A 263 -14.78 5.99 -0.04
C GLN A 263 -14.46 7.49 -0.09
N ARG A 264 -14.52 8.13 1.06
CA ARG A 264 -13.96 9.47 1.22
C ARG A 264 -12.46 9.37 1.37
N SER A 265 -11.76 10.34 0.79
CA SER A 265 -10.32 10.46 0.96
C SER A 265 -9.96 10.80 2.41
N ARG A 266 -8.68 10.63 2.74
CA ARG A 266 -8.18 10.87 4.11
C ARG A 266 -8.57 12.25 4.63
N PRO A 267 -9.04 12.35 5.89
CA PRO A 267 -9.31 13.64 6.50
C PRO A 267 -8.00 14.36 6.86
N THR A 268 -7.99 15.68 6.65
CA THR A 268 -6.92 16.58 7.07
C THR A 268 -7.41 17.51 8.16
N PHE A 269 -6.59 17.77 9.16
CA PHE A 269 -6.86 18.70 10.25
C PHE A 269 -6.03 19.97 10.07
N GLY A 270 -6.66 21.12 9.86
CA GLY A 270 -5.97 22.42 9.75
C GLY A 270 -5.55 22.94 11.12
N ILE A 271 -4.26 22.81 11.43
CA ILE A 271 -3.68 23.30 12.70
C ILE A 271 -3.28 24.76 12.53
N VAL A 272 -4.27 25.65 12.52
CA VAL A 272 -4.09 27.07 12.25
C VAL A 272 -4.92 27.95 13.18
N ASP A 273 -4.45 29.18 13.42
CA ASP A 273 -5.15 30.27 14.08
C ASP A 273 -5.93 31.06 13.01
N LEU A 274 -7.23 30.86 12.90
CA LEU A 274 -8.07 31.58 11.93
C LEU A 274 -8.96 32.61 12.63
N PRO A 275 -8.96 33.87 12.18
CA PRO A 275 -9.88 34.87 12.69
C PRO A 275 -11.32 34.52 12.33
N PRO A 276 -12.31 34.93 13.15
CA PRO A 276 -13.72 34.81 12.80
C PRO A 276 -14.00 35.45 11.45
N ALA A 277 -14.76 34.77 10.58
CA ALA A 277 -15.17 35.29 9.28
C ALA A 277 -16.70 35.41 9.22
N PRO A 278 -17.26 36.56 8.75
CA PRO A 278 -18.69 36.74 8.67
C PRO A 278 -19.35 35.71 7.73
N GLY A 279 -20.45 35.09 8.21
CA GLY A 279 -21.24 34.17 7.38
C GLY A 279 -20.67 32.77 7.22
N LEU A 280 -19.52 32.48 7.82
CA LEU A 280 -18.97 31.13 7.87
C LEU A 280 -19.25 30.50 9.25
N PRO A 281 -19.43 29.16 9.29
CA PRO A 281 -19.46 28.44 10.57
C PRO A 281 -18.23 28.83 11.39
N ALA A 282 -18.41 29.07 12.67
CA ALA A 282 -17.31 29.42 13.54
C ALA A 282 -16.27 28.29 13.53
N PHE A 283 -15.07 28.61 13.14
CA PHE A 283 -13.92 27.85 13.59
C PHE A 283 -13.95 27.92 15.12
N PRO A 284 -13.56 26.87 15.91
CA PRO A 284 -13.70 26.91 17.35
C PRO A 284 -13.16 28.22 17.96
N ALA A 285 -13.78 28.66 19.05
CA ALA A 285 -13.54 29.97 19.63
C ALA A 285 -12.21 30.11 20.37
N ASP A 286 -11.55 28.98 20.70
CA ASP A 286 -10.29 28.95 21.44
C ASP A 286 -9.14 28.42 20.55
N ALA A 287 -8.17 29.26 20.27
CA ALA A 287 -6.97 28.92 19.51
C ALA A 287 -6.16 27.76 20.13
N ALA A 288 -6.30 27.52 21.44
CA ALA A 288 -5.64 26.40 22.11
C ALA A 288 -6.24 25.04 21.68
N ASP A 289 -7.54 24.99 21.42
CA ASP A 289 -8.25 23.75 21.00
C ASP A 289 -7.88 23.35 19.56
N TYR A 290 -7.47 24.30 18.73
CA TYR A 290 -7.04 24.02 17.33
C TYR A 290 -5.66 23.40 17.16
N ARG A 291 -4.89 23.27 18.21
CA ARG A 291 -3.52 22.79 18.13
C ARG A 291 -3.39 21.34 18.53
N ASN A 292 -4.52 20.73 18.92
CA ASN A 292 -4.58 19.31 19.26
C ASN A 292 -5.43 18.54 18.22
N PRO A 293 -4.81 17.90 17.21
CA PRO A 293 -5.54 17.19 16.14
C PRO A 293 -6.36 16.00 16.66
N PHE A 294 -6.17 15.58 17.89
CA PHE A 294 -6.93 14.46 18.49
C PHE A 294 -8.28 14.90 19.04
N ASP A 295 -8.46 16.17 19.39
CA ASP A 295 -9.66 16.71 20.05
C ASP A 295 -10.32 17.84 19.25
N MET A 296 -9.62 18.41 18.24
CA MET A 296 -10.19 19.48 17.43
C MET A 296 -11.25 18.98 16.47
N PRO A 297 -12.24 19.83 16.10
CA PRO A 297 -13.18 19.50 15.03
C PRO A 297 -12.46 19.45 13.67
N ALA A 298 -12.88 18.53 12.82
CA ALA A 298 -12.45 18.46 11.44
C ALA A 298 -13.39 19.28 10.53
N PHE A 299 -12.84 19.88 9.51
CA PHE A 299 -13.55 20.62 8.49
C PHE A 299 -13.12 20.20 7.10
N THR A 300 -14.01 20.34 6.12
CA THR A 300 -13.66 20.31 4.71
C THR A 300 -14.56 21.27 3.94
N ASP A 301 -14.03 21.93 2.94
CA ASP A 301 -14.80 22.67 1.95
C ASP A 301 -14.62 22.10 0.53
N VAL A 302 -13.93 20.95 0.41
CA VAL A 302 -13.73 20.24 -0.84
C VAL A 302 -15.03 19.51 -1.26
N GLU A 303 -15.55 19.85 -2.43
CA GLU A 303 -16.63 19.08 -3.04
C GLU A 303 -16.11 17.75 -3.59
N GLY A 304 -16.78 16.67 -3.15
CA GLY A 304 -16.44 15.34 -3.62
C GLY A 304 -15.49 14.63 -2.67
N ASN A 305 -14.39 15.18 -2.27
CA ASN A 305 -13.39 14.54 -1.38
C ASN A 305 -13.39 13.00 -1.45
N ASP A 306 -13.42 12.48 -2.70
CA ASP A 306 -13.71 11.09 -3.00
C ASP A 306 -12.43 10.34 -3.34
N GLU A 307 -12.35 9.09 -2.91
CA GLU A 307 -11.35 8.14 -3.36
C GLU A 307 -12.08 6.90 -3.90
N THR A 308 -11.91 6.66 -5.19
CA THR A 308 -12.58 5.54 -5.86
C THR A 308 -11.62 4.69 -6.66
N ARG A 309 -11.91 3.40 -6.74
CA ARG A 309 -11.18 2.47 -7.61
C ARG A 309 -12.15 1.44 -8.19
N THR A 310 -11.97 1.12 -9.47
CA THR A 310 -12.49 -0.10 -10.07
C THR A 310 -11.32 -0.93 -10.56
N PHE A 311 -11.20 -2.13 -10.08
CA PHE A 311 -10.12 -3.07 -10.44
C PHE A 311 -10.70 -4.31 -11.09
N ASP A 312 -10.05 -4.79 -12.15
CA ASP A 312 -10.29 -6.08 -12.78
C ASP A 312 -8.97 -6.80 -13.01
N GLY A 313 -8.92 -8.09 -12.71
CA GLY A 313 -7.76 -8.95 -12.92
C GLY A 313 -8.14 -10.32 -13.44
N ALA A 314 -7.38 -10.85 -14.38
CA ALA A 314 -7.52 -12.23 -14.85
C ALA A 314 -6.16 -12.91 -14.90
N THR A 315 -6.05 -14.11 -14.32
CA THR A 315 -4.81 -14.91 -14.31
C THR A 315 -5.09 -16.32 -14.79
N LEU A 316 -4.27 -16.80 -15.69
CA LEU A 316 -4.25 -18.18 -16.18
C LEU A 316 -2.89 -18.79 -15.85
N LEU A 317 -2.88 -19.86 -15.05
CA LEU A 317 -1.69 -20.65 -14.74
C LEU A 317 -1.87 -22.06 -15.33
N LEU A 318 -0.94 -22.46 -16.18
CA LEU A 318 -0.81 -23.82 -16.67
C LEU A 318 0.40 -24.47 -15.99
N GLU A 319 0.19 -25.54 -15.24
CA GLU A 319 1.25 -26.40 -14.67
C GLU A 319 1.28 -27.72 -15.43
N HIS A 320 2.47 -28.17 -15.80
CA HIS A 320 2.67 -29.48 -16.44
C HIS A 320 3.91 -30.19 -15.91
N ASP A 321 3.73 -31.40 -15.43
CA ASP A 321 4.81 -32.24 -14.90
C ASP A 321 5.35 -33.17 -15.99
N PHE A 322 6.61 -32.92 -16.38
CA PHE A 322 7.39 -33.82 -17.27
C PHE A 322 8.18 -34.80 -16.41
N GLU A 323 8.70 -35.89 -17.00
CA GLU A 323 9.59 -36.82 -16.32
C GLU A 323 10.87 -36.15 -15.75
N TRP A 324 11.32 -35.05 -16.36
CA TRP A 324 12.55 -34.34 -15.99
C TRP A 324 12.31 -33.06 -15.16
N GLY A 325 11.07 -32.65 -14.96
CA GLY A 325 10.77 -31.40 -14.23
C GLY A 325 9.37 -30.89 -14.51
N ARG A 326 9.08 -29.71 -14.00
CA ARG A 326 7.78 -29.03 -14.09
C ARG A 326 7.88 -27.75 -14.91
N LEU A 327 6.89 -27.49 -15.75
CA LEU A 327 6.59 -26.20 -16.35
C LEU A 327 5.46 -25.51 -15.57
N ALA A 328 5.66 -24.23 -15.21
CA ALA A 328 4.60 -23.31 -14.82
C ALA A 328 4.56 -22.15 -15.83
N ALA A 329 3.45 -22.00 -16.55
CA ALA A 329 3.25 -20.92 -17.50
C ALA A 329 2.12 -20.01 -16.98
N THR A 330 2.45 -18.77 -16.64
CA THR A 330 1.53 -17.77 -16.09
C THR A 330 1.26 -16.69 -17.12
N THR A 331 -0.01 -16.44 -17.40
CA THR A 331 -0.49 -15.30 -18.19
C THR A 331 -1.44 -14.50 -17.34
N ALA A 332 -1.21 -13.19 -17.19
CA ALA A 332 -2.11 -12.34 -16.40
C ALA A 332 -2.35 -10.99 -17.11
N TRP A 333 -3.56 -10.49 -16.89
CA TRP A 333 -4.00 -9.16 -17.25
C TRP A 333 -4.63 -8.51 -16.04
N ARG A 334 -4.32 -7.22 -15.80
CA ARG A 334 -4.93 -6.41 -14.75
C ARG A 334 -5.21 -5.02 -15.28
N SER A 335 -6.27 -4.41 -14.82
CA SER A 335 -6.63 -3.03 -15.13
C SER A 335 -7.27 -2.38 -13.91
N PHE A 336 -6.96 -1.12 -13.67
CA PHE A 336 -7.71 -0.30 -12.73
C PHE A 336 -7.88 1.13 -13.23
N ASP A 337 -9.00 1.71 -12.85
CA ASP A 337 -9.29 3.14 -12.95
C ASP A 337 -9.45 3.65 -11.52
N SER A 338 -8.77 4.74 -11.18
CA SER A 338 -8.84 5.34 -9.85
C SER A 338 -8.98 6.84 -9.89
N LEU A 339 -9.68 7.38 -8.90
CA LEU A 339 -9.77 8.80 -8.58
C LEU A 339 -9.39 8.94 -7.10
N ASN A 340 -8.49 9.88 -6.81
CA ASN A 340 -8.23 10.38 -5.48
C ASN A 340 -8.42 11.89 -5.49
N ARG A 341 -9.29 12.41 -4.65
CA ARG A 341 -9.46 13.85 -4.40
C ARG A 341 -9.36 14.09 -2.90
N ALA A 342 -8.43 14.91 -2.47
CA ALA A 342 -8.11 15.08 -1.06
C ALA A 342 -8.17 16.55 -0.64
N GLU A 343 -8.72 16.76 0.57
CA GLU A 343 -8.59 17.98 1.34
C GLU A 343 -7.15 18.18 1.81
N GLU A 344 -6.56 19.34 1.56
CA GLU A 344 -5.16 19.58 1.88
C GLU A 344 -4.95 20.67 2.95
N ASP A 345 -5.88 21.59 3.17
CA ASP A 345 -5.73 22.65 4.19
C ASP A 345 -6.47 22.35 5.50
N GLY A 346 -7.47 21.46 5.50
CA GLY A 346 -8.23 21.06 6.70
C GLY A 346 -9.10 22.15 7.28
N THR A 347 -9.52 23.13 6.46
CA THR A 347 -10.35 24.24 6.87
C THR A 347 -11.65 24.33 6.06
N ASN A 348 -12.52 25.29 6.37
CA ASN A 348 -13.68 25.67 5.58
C ASN A 348 -13.56 27.14 5.09
N ARG A 349 -12.36 27.55 4.80
CA ARG A 349 -12.03 28.92 4.41
C ARG A 349 -11.60 29.00 2.96
N ARG A 350 -12.45 29.47 2.07
CA ARG A 350 -12.16 29.58 0.64
C ARG A 350 -10.86 30.34 0.32
N TYR A 351 -10.40 31.26 1.18
CA TYR A 351 -9.13 31.94 0.99
C TYR A 351 -7.90 31.09 1.37
N LEU A 352 -8.12 29.88 1.88
CA LEU A 352 -7.10 28.84 2.10
C LEU A 352 -7.36 27.61 1.25
N TYR A 353 -8.46 27.59 0.49
CA TYR A 353 -8.91 26.43 -0.28
C TYR A 353 -7.81 25.89 -1.19
N ILE A 354 -7.50 24.64 -1.00
CA ILE A 354 -6.65 23.85 -1.88
C ILE A 354 -7.08 22.38 -1.79
N ASP A 355 -7.39 21.78 -2.92
CA ASP A 355 -7.52 20.33 -3.04
C ASP A 355 -6.56 19.78 -4.09
N THR A 356 -6.26 18.49 -3.96
CA THR A 356 -5.48 17.75 -4.94
C THR A 356 -6.33 16.63 -5.54
N VAL A 357 -6.20 16.46 -6.86
CA VAL A 357 -6.87 15.39 -7.59
C VAL A 357 -5.85 14.55 -8.33
N ASN A 358 -5.94 13.24 -8.21
CA ASN A 358 -5.16 12.31 -9.01
C ASN A 358 -6.10 11.29 -9.66
N VAL A 359 -6.08 11.21 -10.99
CA VAL A 359 -6.83 10.23 -11.78
C VAL A 359 -5.83 9.33 -12.47
N GLU A 360 -5.95 8.03 -12.29
CA GLU A 360 -5.09 7.05 -12.97
C GLU A 360 -5.93 5.98 -13.68
N ASP A 361 -5.57 5.69 -14.93
CA ASP A 361 -6.02 4.55 -15.75
C ASP A 361 -4.78 3.70 -16.02
N ASN A 362 -4.78 2.46 -15.57
CA ASN A 362 -3.62 1.58 -15.63
C ASN A 362 -4.02 0.20 -16.15
N THR A 363 -3.26 -0.32 -17.09
CA THR A 363 -3.43 -1.69 -17.61
C THR A 363 -2.08 -2.39 -17.69
N THR A 364 -2.01 -3.60 -17.15
CA THR A 364 -0.80 -4.43 -17.19
C THR A 364 -1.04 -5.78 -17.86
N TRP A 365 -0.02 -6.28 -18.52
CA TRP A 365 0.08 -7.64 -19.05
C TRP A 365 1.34 -8.30 -18.53
N TYR A 366 1.21 -9.54 -18.08
CA TYR A 366 2.31 -10.36 -17.58
C TYR A 366 2.28 -11.73 -18.24
N GLN A 367 3.46 -12.21 -18.65
CA GLN A 367 3.68 -13.57 -19.14
C GLN A 367 4.96 -14.10 -18.52
N GLU A 368 4.92 -15.28 -17.91
CA GLU A 368 6.10 -15.99 -17.43
C GLU A 368 6.05 -17.45 -17.83
N PHE A 369 7.19 -17.98 -18.25
CA PHE A 369 7.45 -19.39 -18.40
C PHE A 369 8.55 -19.77 -17.43
N LYS A 370 8.25 -20.67 -16.51
CA LYS A 370 9.16 -21.13 -15.47
C LYS A 370 9.26 -22.64 -15.51
N PHE A 371 10.49 -23.13 -15.69
CA PHE A 371 10.83 -24.54 -15.62
C PHE A 371 11.57 -24.80 -14.33
N SER A 372 11.26 -25.89 -13.65
CA SER A 372 11.95 -26.36 -12.44
C SER A 372 12.15 -27.85 -12.49
N GLY A 373 13.22 -28.31 -11.87
CA GLY A 373 13.53 -29.73 -11.81
C GLY A 373 14.69 -29.98 -10.88
N GLY A 374 15.01 -31.24 -10.67
CA GLY A 374 16.11 -31.60 -9.79
C GLY A 374 16.46 -33.07 -9.79
N ASN A 375 17.52 -33.37 -9.09
CA ASN A 375 17.97 -34.73 -8.74
C ASN A 375 18.59 -34.71 -7.34
N ASP A 376 19.18 -35.81 -6.90
CA ASP A 376 19.76 -35.92 -5.55
C ASP A 376 20.84 -34.86 -5.23
N ARG A 377 21.43 -34.19 -6.24
CA ARG A 377 22.51 -33.23 -6.07
C ARG A 377 22.18 -31.81 -6.49
N ILE A 378 21.21 -31.63 -7.37
CA ILE A 378 20.96 -30.32 -7.98
C ILE A 378 19.45 -30.09 -8.05
N ASP A 379 18.99 -28.97 -7.53
CA ASP A 379 17.66 -28.41 -7.83
C ASP A 379 17.85 -27.15 -8.65
N TRP A 380 17.05 -26.96 -9.69
CA TRP A 380 17.18 -25.81 -10.55
C TRP A 380 15.82 -25.21 -10.92
N VAL A 381 15.82 -23.90 -11.15
CA VAL A 381 14.73 -23.15 -11.76
C VAL A 381 15.31 -22.31 -12.88
N ALA A 382 14.65 -22.25 -14.01
CA ALA A 382 14.99 -21.34 -15.12
C ALA A 382 13.71 -20.79 -15.73
N GLY A 383 13.75 -19.54 -16.18
CA GLY A 383 12.56 -18.94 -16.74
C GLY A 383 12.82 -17.70 -17.58
N ALA A 384 11.75 -17.26 -18.23
CA ALA A 384 11.67 -16.02 -18.96
C ALA A 384 10.37 -15.32 -18.67
N SER A 385 10.38 -14.00 -18.56
CA SER A 385 9.19 -13.20 -18.31
C SER A 385 9.12 -11.97 -19.21
N TYR A 386 7.88 -11.57 -19.49
CA TYR A 386 7.51 -10.35 -20.18
C TYR A 386 6.48 -9.60 -19.34
N PHE A 387 6.68 -8.30 -19.18
CA PHE A 387 5.73 -7.39 -18.52
C PHE A 387 5.51 -6.18 -19.41
N GLN A 388 4.27 -5.74 -19.52
CA GLN A 388 3.92 -4.47 -20.13
C GLN A 388 2.96 -3.72 -19.24
N GLU A 389 3.15 -2.41 -19.10
CA GLU A 389 2.27 -1.48 -18.43
C GLU A 389 1.93 -0.32 -19.34
N LYS A 390 0.68 0.05 -19.40
CA LYS A 390 0.19 1.29 -20.00
C LYS A 390 -0.60 2.06 -18.97
N ALA A 391 -0.15 3.27 -18.67
CA ALA A 391 -0.79 4.12 -17.69
C ALA A 391 -1.03 5.52 -18.25
N ARG A 392 -2.10 6.15 -17.78
CA ARG A 392 -2.40 7.56 -17.94
C ARG A 392 -2.67 8.14 -16.58
N GLN A 393 -2.14 9.32 -16.31
CA GLN A 393 -2.33 10.01 -15.05
C GLN A 393 -2.65 11.47 -15.32
N THR A 394 -3.62 12.00 -14.58
CA THR A 394 -3.87 13.43 -14.46
C THR A 394 -3.70 13.80 -13.01
N SER A 395 -2.73 14.67 -12.72
CA SER A 395 -2.57 15.33 -11.43
C SER A 395 -3.10 16.75 -11.55
N GLN A 396 -4.00 17.14 -10.64
CA GLN A 396 -4.70 18.42 -10.67
C GLN A 396 -4.65 19.07 -9.29
N VAL A 397 -4.61 20.38 -9.25
CA VAL A 397 -4.76 21.19 -8.04
C VAL A 397 -5.88 22.19 -8.29
N ASP A 398 -6.87 22.17 -7.43
CA ASP A 398 -7.98 23.12 -7.46
C ASP A 398 -7.81 24.16 -6.35
N LEU A 399 -8.01 25.41 -6.73
CA LEU A 399 -7.89 26.61 -5.94
C LEU A 399 -9.07 27.54 -6.21
N TYR A 400 -9.11 28.65 -5.48
CA TYR A 400 -9.92 29.82 -5.84
C TYR A 400 -9.02 31.04 -6.02
N SER A 401 -9.46 32.07 -6.74
CA SER A 401 -8.77 33.36 -6.82
C SER A 401 -8.49 33.94 -5.43
N ASP A 402 -9.34 33.65 -4.44
CA ASP A 402 -9.21 34.02 -3.03
C ASP A 402 -7.96 33.35 -2.41
N SER A 403 -7.76 32.06 -2.61
CA SER A 403 -6.61 31.33 -2.08
C SER A 403 -5.33 31.65 -2.86
N VAL A 404 -5.43 31.89 -4.17
CA VAL A 404 -4.30 32.39 -4.97
C VAL A 404 -3.81 33.75 -4.46
N ASP A 405 -4.72 34.65 -4.10
CA ASP A 405 -4.39 35.97 -3.51
C ASP A 405 -3.72 35.82 -2.15
N THR A 406 -4.21 34.90 -1.30
CA THR A 406 -3.62 34.58 0.00
C THR A 406 -2.20 34.04 -0.17
N ALA A 407 -2.01 33.08 -1.10
CA ALA A 407 -0.70 32.50 -1.40
C ALA A 407 0.28 33.57 -1.89
N ALA A 408 -0.15 34.43 -2.81
CA ALA A 408 0.66 35.55 -3.27
C ALA A 408 1.05 36.53 -2.14
N GLY A 409 0.11 36.79 -1.24
CA GLY A 409 0.36 37.63 -0.04
C GLY A 409 1.38 36.99 0.92
N TYR A 410 1.31 35.67 1.10
CA TYR A 410 2.22 34.92 1.98
C TYR A 410 3.63 34.79 1.36
N VAL A 411 3.70 34.34 0.09
CA VAL A 411 4.96 34.03 -0.60
C VAL A 411 5.68 35.29 -1.06
N PHE A 412 4.98 36.25 -1.68
CA PHE A 412 5.57 37.47 -2.25
C PHE A 412 5.39 38.70 -1.38
N GLY A 413 4.70 38.58 -0.24
CA GLY A 413 4.34 39.69 0.62
C GLY A 413 3.34 40.67 0.01
N MET A 414 2.62 40.29 -1.08
CA MET A 414 1.75 41.18 -1.83
C MET A 414 0.53 40.45 -2.35
N PRO A 415 -0.67 40.67 -1.79
CA PRO A 415 -1.91 40.08 -2.29
C PRO A 415 -2.32 40.74 -3.61
N ILE A 416 -2.07 40.05 -4.72
CA ILE A 416 -2.14 40.61 -6.09
C ILE A 416 -3.58 40.98 -6.47
N PHE A 417 -4.54 40.07 -6.26
CA PHE A 417 -5.93 40.32 -6.65
C PHE A 417 -6.61 41.35 -5.74
N SER A 418 -6.26 41.44 -4.45
CA SER A 418 -6.71 42.46 -3.54
C SER A 418 -6.26 43.87 -4.02
N LEU A 419 -5.02 43.98 -4.47
CA LEU A 419 -4.48 45.23 -4.99
C LEU A 419 -5.15 45.62 -6.32
N LEU A 420 -5.34 44.67 -7.22
CA LEU A 420 -6.03 44.89 -8.51
C LEU A 420 -7.51 45.21 -8.32
N GLN A 421 -8.19 44.60 -7.37
CA GLN A 421 -9.59 44.93 -7.03
C GLN A 421 -9.70 46.33 -6.49
N GLY A 422 -8.79 46.73 -5.57
CA GLY A 422 -8.73 48.07 -5.05
C GLY A 422 -8.47 49.12 -6.14
N ALA A 423 -7.63 48.80 -7.14
CA ALA A 423 -7.42 49.67 -8.30
C ALA A 423 -8.69 49.73 -9.19
N ALA A 424 -9.35 48.58 -9.44
CA ALA A 424 -10.60 48.58 -10.19
C ALA A 424 -11.68 49.44 -9.54
N ASP A 425 -11.85 49.33 -8.23
CA ASP A 425 -12.81 50.10 -7.44
C ASP A 425 -12.48 51.61 -7.48
N LEU A 426 -11.20 51.98 -7.36
CA LEU A 426 -10.74 53.36 -7.42
C LEU A 426 -11.01 54.00 -8.79
N TYR A 427 -10.83 53.25 -9.88
CA TYR A 427 -11.09 53.73 -11.24
C TYR A 427 -12.50 53.48 -11.73
N GLY A 428 -13.40 52.89 -10.91
CA GLY A 428 -14.81 52.60 -11.23
C GLY A 428 -14.95 51.55 -12.31
N VAL A 429 -14.07 50.60 -12.44
CA VAL A 429 -14.17 49.46 -13.37
C VAL A 429 -14.96 48.36 -12.70
N PRO A 430 -16.16 47.95 -13.23
CA PRO A 430 -17.04 47.00 -12.56
C PRO A 430 -16.61 45.53 -12.81
N VAL A 431 -15.57 45.06 -12.06
CA VAL A 431 -15.10 43.68 -12.10
C VAL A 431 -15.10 43.10 -10.69
N GLN A 432 -15.21 41.79 -10.62
CA GLN A 432 -15.05 41.01 -9.40
C GLN A 432 -13.89 40.02 -9.64
N LEU A 433 -12.85 40.07 -8.80
CA LEU A 433 -11.66 39.22 -8.94
C LEU A 433 -11.68 38.02 -7.97
N PHE A 434 -12.58 38.00 -7.01
CA PHE A 434 -12.71 36.96 -6.00
C PHE A 434 -13.86 36.02 -6.26
N GLY A 435 -13.78 34.79 -5.75
CA GLY A 435 -14.81 33.76 -5.87
C GLY A 435 -14.74 32.96 -7.17
N HIS A 436 -13.68 33.09 -7.95
CA HIS A 436 -13.50 32.35 -9.19
C HIS A 436 -12.70 31.07 -8.96
N PRO A 437 -13.18 29.93 -9.45
CA PRO A 437 -12.37 28.70 -9.47
C PRO A 437 -11.09 28.89 -10.28
N TRP A 438 -10.00 28.27 -9.80
CA TRP A 438 -8.70 28.18 -10.45
C TRP A 438 -8.25 26.74 -10.41
N MET A 439 -8.06 26.12 -11.57
CA MET A 439 -7.71 24.71 -11.70
C MET A 439 -6.46 24.54 -12.57
N GLU A 440 -5.42 23.92 -12.02
CA GLU A 440 -4.20 23.54 -12.72
C GLU A 440 -4.17 22.02 -12.95
N ALA A 441 -3.77 21.57 -14.12
CA ALA A 441 -3.75 20.14 -14.45
C ALA A 441 -2.49 19.75 -15.21
N TYR A 442 -1.94 18.60 -14.84
CA TYR A 442 -0.76 18.00 -15.43
C TYR A 442 -1.06 16.58 -15.91
N HIS A 443 -0.79 16.28 -17.18
CA HIS A 443 -1.13 15.00 -17.79
C HIS A 443 0.12 14.22 -18.19
N ASN A 444 0.17 12.97 -17.75
CA ASN A 444 1.24 12.04 -18.06
C ASN A 444 0.72 10.79 -18.77
N THR A 445 1.54 10.19 -19.61
CA THR A 445 1.32 8.85 -20.15
C THR A 445 2.59 8.01 -20.05
N LEU A 446 2.42 6.72 -19.78
CA LEU A 446 3.49 5.73 -19.72
C LEU A 446 3.15 4.53 -20.64
N ASP A 447 4.14 4.06 -21.41
CA ASP A 447 4.18 2.71 -22.01
C ASP A 447 5.53 2.09 -21.60
N ALA A 448 5.47 1.19 -20.61
CA ALA A 448 6.62 0.49 -20.06
C ALA A 448 6.61 -0.97 -20.46
N LYS A 449 7.79 -1.53 -20.78
CA LYS A 449 7.99 -2.94 -21.10
C LYS A 449 9.21 -3.46 -20.35
N ALA A 450 9.13 -4.69 -19.87
CA ALA A 450 10.27 -5.38 -19.29
C ALA A 450 10.38 -6.80 -19.83
N TYR A 451 11.61 -7.20 -20.15
CA TYR A 451 11.94 -8.55 -20.62
C TYR A 451 12.99 -9.12 -19.68
N ALA A 452 12.84 -10.36 -19.28
CA ALA A 452 13.85 -10.97 -18.43
C ALA A 452 14.05 -12.45 -18.74
N VAL A 453 15.29 -12.90 -18.49
CA VAL A 453 15.66 -14.31 -18.41
C VAL A 453 16.38 -14.56 -17.08
N PHE A 454 16.11 -15.67 -16.44
CA PHE A 454 16.69 -15.97 -15.14
C PHE A 454 16.93 -17.48 -14.96
N GLY A 455 17.83 -17.77 -14.04
CA GLY A 455 18.10 -19.13 -13.58
C GLY A 455 18.63 -19.12 -12.15
N ASP A 456 18.35 -20.19 -11.41
CA ASP A 456 18.76 -20.37 -10.04
C ASP A 456 19.01 -21.86 -9.79
N VAL A 457 20.17 -22.21 -9.23
CA VAL A 457 20.62 -23.59 -9.03
C VAL A 457 21.06 -23.77 -7.59
N ILE A 458 20.47 -24.71 -6.91
CA ILE A 458 20.92 -25.20 -5.60
C ILE A 458 21.76 -26.46 -5.84
N TRP A 459 23.02 -26.41 -5.46
CA TRP A 459 23.94 -27.53 -5.55
C TRP A 459 24.23 -28.09 -4.16
N ARG A 460 23.82 -29.34 -3.92
CA ARG A 460 24.13 -30.10 -2.70
C ARG A 460 25.57 -30.58 -2.76
N VAL A 461 26.50 -29.76 -2.23
CA VAL A 461 27.95 -30.06 -2.23
C VAL A 461 28.23 -31.26 -1.34
N THR A 462 27.55 -31.31 -0.21
CA THR A 462 27.50 -32.45 0.72
C THR A 462 26.07 -32.69 1.17
N ASP A 463 25.79 -33.73 1.92
CA ASP A 463 24.48 -34.01 2.51
C ASP A 463 24.01 -32.92 3.47
N ARG A 464 24.89 -32.01 3.90
CA ARG A 464 24.62 -30.93 4.86
C ARG A 464 24.92 -29.53 4.34
N THR A 465 25.48 -29.38 3.15
CA THR A 465 25.91 -28.07 2.63
C THR A 465 25.39 -27.87 1.24
N ASN A 466 24.66 -26.80 1.04
CA ASN A 466 24.19 -26.34 -0.26
C ASN A 466 24.86 -25.04 -0.66
N LEU A 467 25.12 -24.91 -1.95
CA LEU A 467 25.50 -23.66 -2.61
C LEU A 467 24.41 -23.29 -3.62
N THR A 468 23.90 -22.08 -3.50
CA THR A 468 22.92 -21.55 -4.46
C THR A 468 23.54 -20.47 -5.32
N PHE A 469 23.38 -20.58 -6.63
CA PHE A 469 23.79 -19.59 -7.63
C PHE A 469 22.56 -19.17 -8.44
N GLY A 470 22.21 -17.92 -8.33
CA GLY A 470 21.13 -17.34 -9.11
C GLY A 470 21.60 -16.17 -9.95
N LEU A 471 21.00 -15.98 -11.10
CA LEU A 471 21.26 -14.86 -12.00
C LEU A 471 20.00 -14.51 -12.79
N ARG A 472 19.72 -13.21 -12.86
CA ARG A 472 18.69 -12.67 -13.75
C ARG A 472 19.25 -11.52 -14.54
N TYR A 473 18.96 -11.49 -15.83
CA TYR A 473 19.12 -10.32 -16.69
C TYR A 473 17.74 -9.75 -17.01
N THR A 474 17.58 -8.45 -16.81
CA THR A 474 16.34 -7.74 -17.13
C THR A 474 16.66 -6.53 -18.01
N ARG A 475 15.80 -6.27 -19.00
CA ARG A 475 15.79 -5.08 -19.83
C ARG A 475 14.45 -4.38 -19.67
N ASP A 476 14.49 -3.13 -19.18
CA ASP A 476 13.35 -2.23 -19.05
C ASP A 476 13.38 -1.17 -20.17
N GLU A 477 12.23 -0.83 -20.73
CA GLU A 477 12.04 0.21 -21.71
C GLU A 477 10.81 1.03 -21.34
N LYS A 478 10.96 2.35 -21.25
CA LYS A 478 9.85 3.26 -20.92
C LYS A 478 9.76 4.38 -21.96
N ARG A 479 8.52 4.62 -22.41
CA ARG A 479 8.13 5.82 -23.17
C ARG A 479 7.23 6.64 -22.27
N PHE A 480 7.55 7.90 -22.11
CA PHE A 480 6.85 8.80 -21.20
C PHE A 480 6.47 10.10 -21.89
N SER A 481 5.35 10.70 -21.49
CA SER A 481 4.96 12.02 -22.00
C SER A 481 4.47 12.92 -20.88
N TRP A 482 4.65 14.22 -21.09
CA TRP A 482 4.26 15.30 -20.21
C TRP A 482 3.46 16.33 -20.97
N LEU A 483 2.36 16.79 -20.39
CA LEU A 483 1.58 17.95 -20.82
C LEU A 483 1.17 18.77 -19.61
N ASN A 484 1.81 19.93 -19.42
CA ASN A 484 1.34 20.97 -18.49
C ASN A 484 0.32 21.83 -19.24
N ASP A 485 -0.95 21.72 -18.89
CA ASP A 485 -2.03 22.47 -19.56
C ASP A 485 -2.11 23.90 -18.99
N TYR A 486 -2.73 24.82 -19.71
CA TYR A 486 -3.05 26.14 -19.16
C TYR A 486 -4.10 25.98 -18.06
N HIS A 487 -3.94 26.71 -16.96
CA HIS A 487 -4.93 26.68 -15.90
C HIS A 487 -6.30 27.19 -16.40
N ARG A 488 -7.35 26.69 -15.78
CA ARG A 488 -8.74 27.09 -16.07
C ARG A 488 -9.22 28.01 -14.96
N ALA A 489 -9.48 29.28 -15.32
CA ALA A 489 -10.01 30.30 -14.44
C ALA A 489 -10.86 31.30 -15.26
N ASP A 490 -11.86 30.79 -16.02
CA ASP A 490 -12.54 31.54 -17.06
C ASP A 490 -13.15 32.85 -16.57
N GLY A 491 -13.80 32.87 -15.41
CA GLY A 491 -14.40 34.09 -14.84
C GLY A 491 -13.34 35.12 -14.42
N LEU A 492 -12.25 34.67 -13.81
CA LEU A 492 -11.12 35.53 -13.45
C LEU A 492 -10.42 36.08 -14.69
N ASN A 493 -10.16 35.22 -15.68
CA ASN A 493 -9.52 35.61 -16.94
C ASN A 493 -10.35 36.68 -17.68
N GLN A 494 -11.69 36.55 -17.70
CA GLN A 494 -12.58 37.60 -18.25
C GLN A 494 -12.46 38.92 -17.46
N ALA A 495 -12.45 38.86 -16.13
CA ALA A 495 -12.30 40.04 -15.30
C ALA A 495 -10.94 40.73 -15.52
N LEU A 496 -9.85 39.94 -15.62
CA LEU A 496 -8.51 40.45 -15.94
C LEU A 496 -8.42 41.10 -17.32
N GLN A 497 -9.10 40.52 -18.34
CA GLN A 497 -9.18 41.13 -19.68
C GLN A 497 -9.89 42.50 -19.63
N VAL A 498 -10.92 42.68 -18.80
CA VAL A 498 -11.58 43.99 -18.62
C VAL A 498 -10.62 44.97 -17.97
N LEU A 499 -9.81 44.55 -16.97
CA LEU A 499 -8.79 45.41 -16.36
C LEU A 499 -7.68 45.77 -17.32
N ASP A 500 -7.28 44.89 -18.19
CA ASP A 500 -6.28 45.09 -19.24
C ASP A 500 -6.77 46.09 -20.28
N ALA A 501 -7.99 45.92 -20.76
CA ALA A 501 -8.68 46.86 -21.68
C ALA A 501 -8.85 48.26 -21.06
N ALA A 502 -9.05 48.32 -19.74
CA ALA A 502 -9.11 49.61 -19.01
C ALA A 502 -7.72 50.22 -18.77
N GLY A 503 -6.61 49.59 -19.16
CA GLY A 503 -5.25 50.07 -19.02
C GLY A 503 -4.69 49.92 -17.60
N ILE A 504 -5.42 49.29 -16.67
CA ILE A 504 -4.99 49.17 -15.27
C ILE A 504 -3.79 48.20 -15.19
N LEU A 505 -3.87 47.04 -15.85
CA LEU A 505 -2.77 46.06 -15.86
C LEU A 505 -1.53 46.62 -16.54
N GLY A 506 -1.69 47.25 -17.70
CA GLY A 506 -0.58 47.92 -18.43
C GLY A 506 0.10 49.05 -17.63
N GLY A 507 -0.64 49.77 -16.80
CA GLY A 507 -0.09 50.77 -15.87
C GLY A 507 0.79 50.18 -14.77
N LEU A 508 0.66 48.85 -14.48
CA LEU A 508 1.47 48.11 -13.53
C LEU A 508 2.55 47.26 -14.21
N GLY A 509 2.67 47.32 -15.55
CA GLY A 509 3.59 46.46 -16.33
C GLY A 509 3.12 44.99 -16.43
N LEU A 510 1.84 44.74 -16.21
CA LEU A 510 1.21 43.41 -16.28
C LEU A 510 0.28 43.32 -17.51
N SER A 511 -0.16 42.12 -17.84
CA SER A 511 -1.18 41.84 -18.86
C SER A 511 -2.09 40.68 -18.45
N ALA A 512 -3.26 40.55 -19.05
CA ALA A 512 -4.13 39.39 -18.83
C ALA A 512 -3.47 38.10 -19.27
N ASP A 513 -2.67 38.11 -20.35
CA ASP A 513 -1.93 36.93 -20.83
C ASP A 513 -0.87 36.44 -19.84
N TYR A 514 -0.26 37.36 -19.07
CA TYR A 514 0.68 36.99 -18.00
C TYR A 514 -0.01 36.11 -16.96
N PHE A 515 -1.19 36.50 -16.50
CA PHE A 515 -1.95 35.71 -15.52
C PHE A 515 -2.46 34.39 -16.11
N ALA A 516 -2.87 34.35 -17.38
CA ALA A 516 -3.31 33.15 -18.06
C ALA A 516 -2.19 32.10 -18.21
N ALA A 517 -0.94 32.51 -18.16
CA ALA A 517 0.23 31.60 -18.24
C ALA A 517 0.79 31.20 -16.88
N LEU A 518 0.36 31.82 -15.78
CA LEU A 518 0.86 31.55 -14.43
C LEU A 518 0.38 30.19 -13.93
N ASP A 519 1.21 29.44 -13.23
CA ASP A 519 0.86 28.30 -12.37
C ASP A 519 1.37 28.54 -10.95
N LEU A 520 0.78 27.88 -9.98
CA LEU A 520 1.22 27.86 -8.58
C LEU A 520 1.72 26.49 -8.15
N ALA A 521 1.13 25.41 -8.70
CA ALA A 521 1.48 24.05 -8.34
C ALA A 521 2.56 23.42 -9.23
N PHE A 522 2.55 23.69 -10.55
CA PHE A 522 3.40 23.03 -11.52
C PHE A 522 4.47 23.98 -12.10
N GLN A 523 5.34 24.50 -11.24
CA GLN A 523 6.31 25.54 -11.57
C GLN A 523 7.70 25.05 -11.98
N ASP A 524 7.84 23.83 -12.51
CA ASP A 524 9.10 23.41 -13.10
C ASP A 524 9.45 24.32 -14.30
N PRO A 525 10.67 24.89 -14.38
CA PRO A 525 11.03 25.85 -15.42
C PRO A 525 10.91 25.29 -16.85
N VAL A 526 11.20 24.00 -17.05
CA VAL A 526 11.08 23.35 -18.36
C VAL A 526 9.60 23.15 -18.71
N SER A 527 8.80 22.78 -17.71
CA SER A 527 7.36 22.63 -17.83
C SER A 527 6.68 23.96 -18.19
N MET A 528 7.03 25.03 -17.49
CA MET A 528 6.50 26.37 -17.73
C MET A 528 6.88 26.91 -19.10
N ALA A 529 8.12 26.69 -19.55
CA ALA A 529 8.58 27.11 -20.89
C ALA A 529 7.87 26.32 -22.02
N ASN A 530 7.33 25.15 -21.76
CA ASN A 530 6.64 24.29 -22.72
C ASN A 530 5.15 24.12 -22.41
N LYS A 531 4.52 25.09 -21.74
CA LYS A 531 3.11 25.05 -21.37
C LYS A 531 2.19 24.83 -22.58
N GLY A 532 1.24 23.92 -22.47
CA GLY A 532 0.36 23.51 -23.58
C GLY A 532 1.04 22.64 -24.66
N VAL A 533 2.32 22.26 -24.49
CA VAL A 533 3.06 21.44 -25.47
C VAL A 533 3.27 20.03 -24.91
N LEU A 534 2.89 19.02 -25.71
CA LEU A 534 3.11 17.63 -25.36
C LEU A 534 4.60 17.25 -25.57
N ASN A 535 5.32 17.08 -24.47
CA ASN A 535 6.69 16.59 -24.45
C ASN A 535 6.71 15.07 -24.41
N ARG A 536 7.74 14.43 -24.99
CA ARG A 536 7.91 12.96 -25.01
C ARG A 536 9.37 12.60 -24.84
N ALA A 537 9.60 11.50 -24.09
CA ALA A 537 10.92 10.89 -23.98
C ALA A 537 10.80 9.35 -24.04
N SER A 538 11.91 8.70 -24.39
CA SER A 538 12.01 7.24 -24.39
C SER A 538 13.42 6.86 -23.94
N ASN A 539 13.52 5.97 -22.98
CA ASN A 539 14.79 5.44 -22.48
C ASN A 539 14.67 3.96 -22.16
N GLY A 540 15.83 3.31 -21.95
CA GLY A 540 15.88 1.92 -21.57
C GLY A 540 17.07 1.60 -20.71
N TRP A 541 16.83 0.80 -19.69
CA TRP A 541 17.77 0.39 -18.66
C TRP A 541 17.93 -1.13 -18.67
N SER A 542 19.06 -1.61 -18.18
CA SER A 542 19.29 -3.05 -17.99
C SER A 542 19.87 -3.30 -16.63
N ASP A 543 19.55 -4.45 -16.05
CA ASP A 543 20.13 -4.89 -14.79
C ASP A 543 20.54 -6.36 -14.86
N LEU A 544 21.62 -6.67 -14.14
CA LEU A 544 22.05 -8.02 -13.83
C LEU A 544 21.98 -8.23 -12.34
N SER A 545 21.07 -9.09 -11.89
CA SER A 545 20.78 -9.37 -10.47
C SER A 545 21.33 -10.75 -10.08
N PRO A 546 22.59 -10.87 -9.62
CA PRO A 546 23.15 -12.11 -9.11
C PRO A 546 22.69 -12.40 -7.66
N ARG A 547 22.71 -13.70 -7.31
CA ARG A 547 22.51 -14.22 -5.98
C ARG A 547 23.51 -15.35 -5.71
N LEU A 548 24.15 -15.32 -4.55
CA LEU A 548 25.01 -16.38 -4.03
C LEU A 548 24.59 -16.68 -2.61
N VAL A 549 24.27 -17.94 -2.31
CA VAL A 549 23.91 -18.37 -0.96
C VAL A 549 24.70 -19.63 -0.61
N VAL A 550 25.18 -19.69 0.62
CA VAL A 550 25.67 -20.93 1.23
C VAL A 550 24.82 -21.20 2.48
N ASP A 551 24.29 -22.39 2.57
CA ASP A 551 23.64 -22.90 3.77
C ASP A 551 24.27 -24.20 4.22
N HIS A 552 24.31 -24.40 5.53
CA HIS A 552 24.92 -25.56 6.16
C HIS A 552 24.07 -26.03 7.34
N HIS A 553 23.66 -27.29 7.31
CA HIS A 553 22.95 -27.94 8.40
C HIS A 553 23.96 -28.46 9.45
N LEU A 554 24.05 -27.72 10.56
CA LEU A 554 24.85 -28.14 11.73
C LEU A 554 24.30 -29.42 12.37
N SER A 555 22.98 -29.56 12.33
CA SER A 555 22.20 -30.76 12.69
C SER A 555 20.93 -30.80 11.83
N ASP A 556 20.13 -31.83 11.94
CA ASP A 556 18.84 -31.95 11.22
C ASP A 556 17.85 -30.81 11.61
N ASP A 557 18.03 -30.23 12.80
CA ASP A 557 17.16 -29.17 13.37
C ASP A 557 17.79 -27.77 13.30
N THR A 558 19.02 -27.62 12.80
CA THR A 558 19.75 -26.34 12.85
C THR A 558 20.47 -26.07 11.54
N MET A 559 20.05 -25.00 10.87
CA MET A 559 20.67 -24.48 9.65
C MET A 559 21.31 -23.11 9.91
N VAL A 560 22.51 -22.88 9.38
CA VAL A 560 23.14 -21.56 9.28
C VAL A 560 23.33 -21.20 7.84
N PHE A 561 23.22 -19.91 7.51
CA PHE A 561 23.36 -19.45 6.13
C PHE A 561 24.11 -18.14 6.02
N ALA A 562 24.66 -17.89 4.84
CA ALA A 562 25.16 -16.59 4.42
C ALA A 562 24.78 -16.36 2.96
N SER A 563 24.33 -15.14 2.64
CA SER A 563 23.89 -14.76 1.30
C SER A 563 24.47 -13.42 0.87
N LEU A 564 24.71 -13.29 -0.42
CA LEU A 564 24.98 -12.02 -1.11
C LEU A 564 24.02 -11.93 -2.28
N ALA A 565 23.20 -10.89 -2.31
CA ALA A 565 22.19 -10.70 -3.35
C ALA A 565 22.14 -9.24 -3.81
N LYS A 566 21.84 -9.05 -5.10
CA LYS A 566 21.55 -7.75 -5.69
C LYS A 566 20.06 -7.65 -6.03
N GLY A 567 19.47 -6.51 -5.72
CA GLY A 567 18.17 -6.08 -6.22
C GLY A 567 18.28 -4.73 -6.90
N TYR A 568 17.26 -4.39 -7.66
CA TYR A 568 17.20 -3.10 -8.33
C TYR A 568 15.75 -2.60 -8.45
N LYS A 569 15.63 -1.28 -8.63
CA LYS A 569 14.43 -0.62 -9.11
C LYS A 569 14.75 0.04 -10.44
N ALA A 570 13.88 -0.14 -11.43
CA ALA A 570 14.12 0.38 -12.76
C ALA A 570 14.17 1.92 -12.76
N GLY A 571 15.03 2.48 -13.62
CA GLY A 571 15.06 3.89 -13.90
C GLY A 571 13.72 4.42 -14.44
N GLY A 572 13.53 5.73 -14.43
CA GLY A 572 12.26 6.33 -14.77
C GLY A 572 12.33 7.81 -15.06
N TYR A 573 11.19 8.47 -14.90
CA TYR A 573 11.01 9.88 -15.21
C TYR A 573 10.33 10.61 -14.05
N ASN A 574 10.76 11.85 -13.79
CA ASN A 574 10.01 12.75 -12.91
C ASN A 574 8.70 13.13 -13.60
N ALA A 575 7.56 12.94 -12.92
CA ALA A 575 6.24 13.17 -13.49
C ALA A 575 5.97 14.65 -13.83
N PHE A 576 6.63 15.61 -13.15
CA PHE A 576 6.37 17.05 -13.26
C PHE A 576 7.51 17.83 -13.92
N SER A 577 8.60 17.18 -14.34
CA SER A 577 9.75 17.84 -14.96
C SER A 577 10.07 17.20 -16.32
N PRO A 578 9.65 17.83 -17.45
CA PRO A 578 9.84 17.28 -18.78
C PRO A 578 11.31 17.02 -19.11
N GLY A 579 11.60 15.79 -19.53
CA GLY A 579 12.95 15.36 -19.91
C GLY A 579 13.82 14.90 -18.73
N ALA A 580 13.47 15.19 -17.50
CA ALA A 580 14.19 14.69 -16.34
C ALA A 580 13.97 13.18 -16.19
N HIS A 581 15.06 12.43 -16.21
CA HIS A 581 15.07 10.98 -16.03
C HIS A 581 16.14 10.61 -14.99
N PHE A 582 16.00 9.43 -14.41
CA PHE A 582 16.96 8.87 -13.47
C PHE A 582 17.28 7.43 -13.83
N ASP A 583 18.47 6.99 -13.44
CA ASP A 583 18.97 5.65 -13.68
C ASP A 583 18.41 4.63 -12.67
N ASN A 584 18.77 3.36 -12.82
CA ASN A 584 18.39 2.33 -11.87
C ASN A 584 18.86 2.67 -10.45
N GLU A 585 18.03 2.38 -9.49
CA GLU A 585 18.47 2.21 -8.10
C GLU A 585 19.00 0.79 -7.92
N GLU A 586 20.12 0.64 -7.22
CA GLU A 586 20.75 -0.64 -6.99
C GLU A 586 21.00 -0.88 -5.50
N VAL A 587 20.79 -2.11 -5.05
CA VAL A 587 21.08 -2.50 -3.68
C VAL A 587 21.85 -3.81 -3.65
N TRP A 588 22.97 -3.81 -2.92
CA TRP A 588 23.69 -5.01 -2.55
C TRP A 588 23.45 -5.32 -1.09
N ASN A 589 23.02 -6.53 -0.78
CA ASN A 589 22.77 -7.01 0.57
C ASN A 589 23.64 -8.22 0.89
N PHE A 590 24.38 -8.13 1.97
CA PHE A 590 24.99 -9.29 2.63
C PHE A 590 24.14 -9.63 3.86
N GLU A 591 23.77 -10.90 4.00
CA GLU A 591 22.96 -11.39 5.10
C GLU A 591 23.51 -12.74 5.62
N THR A 592 23.48 -12.96 6.92
CA THR A 592 23.82 -14.23 7.56
C THR A 592 22.83 -14.51 8.67
N GLY A 593 22.53 -15.78 8.91
CA GLY A 593 21.56 -16.13 9.93
C GLY A 593 21.64 -17.58 10.38
N ILE A 594 20.84 -17.87 11.38
CA ILE A 594 20.60 -19.20 11.95
C ILE A 594 19.11 -19.45 12.05
N LYS A 595 18.66 -20.64 11.63
CA LYS A 595 17.31 -21.15 11.83
C LYS A 595 17.40 -22.45 12.63
N ARG A 596 16.52 -22.57 13.65
CA ARG A 596 16.54 -23.74 14.50
C ARG A 596 15.14 -24.14 14.96
N THR A 597 14.89 -25.45 14.93
CA THR A 597 13.71 -26.09 15.49
C THR A 597 14.13 -26.91 16.72
N LEU A 598 13.61 -26.55 17.89
CA LEU A 598 13.75 -27.29 19.14
C LEU A 598 12.47 -28.12 19.34
N ALA A 599 12.44 -29.33 18.79
CA ALA A 599 11.22 -30.13 18.69
C ALA A 599 10.66 -30.53 20.08
N GLU A 600 11.52 -30.85 21.05
CA GLU A 600 11.10 -31.21 22.42
C GLU A 600 10.48 -30.03 23.17
N GLU A 601 11.05 -28.81 23.02
CA GLU A 601 10.55 -27.56 23.60
C GLU A 601 9.44 -26.92 22.80
N ARG A 602 9.19 -27.43 21.59
CA ARG A 602 8.23 -26.89 20.62
C ARG A 602 8.48 -25.41 20.29
N VAL A 603 9.73 -25.08 20.01
CA VAL A 603 10.20 -23.75 19.63
C VAL A 603 10.81 -23.81 18.24
N GLN A 604 10.43 -22.87 17.39
CA GLN A 604 11.16 -22.54 16.16
C GLN A 604 11.65 -21.11 16.28
N PHE A 605 12.88 -20.84 15.91
CA PHE A 605 13.39 -19.49 15.85
C PHE A 605 14.33 -19.27 14.67
N GLU A 606 14.39 -18.04 14.26
CA GLU A 606 15.31 -17.49 13.27
C GLU A 606 15.97 -16.23 13.85
N ALA A 607 17.26 -16.08 13.63
CA ALA A 607 17.99 -14.84 13.88
C ALA A 607 18.90 -14.54 12.69
N SER A 608 18.85 -13.32 12.19
CA SER A 608 19.67 -12.89 11.06
C SER A 608 20.30 -11.52 11.32
N ALA A 609 21.43 -11.28 10.66
CA ALA A 609 22.09 -9.99 10.60
C ALA A 609 22.35 -9.65 9.15
N PHE A 610 22.13 -8.38 8.77
CA PHE A 610 22.32 -7.93 7.41
C PHE A 610 23.06 -6.59 7.34
N ARG A 611 23.68 -6.36 6.20
CA ARG A 611 24.19 -5.06 5.78
C ARG A 611 23.87 -4.84 4.32
N TYR A 612 23.24 -3.73 3.98
CA TYR A 612 23.05 -3.34 2.59
C TYR A 612 23.70 -1.99 2.28
N ALA A 613 24.16 -1.85 1.04
CA ALA A 613 24.51 -0.58 0.41
C ALA A 613 23.53 -0.31 -0.71
N TYR A 614 22.97 0.89 -0.74
CA TYR A 614 21.95 1.31 -1.68
C TYR A 614 22.41 2.55 -2.43
N ASP A 615 22.56 2.43 -3.73
CA ASP A 615 23.06 3.46 -4.62
C ASP A 615 21.93 4.07 -5.46
N ASN A 616 22.01 5.36 -5.75
CA ASN A 616 21.06 6.12 -6.57
C ASN A 616 19.61 6.08 -6.07
N ARG A 617 19.36 6.01 -4.76
CA ARG A 617 18.00 6.05 -4.21
C ARG A 617 17.31 7.34 -4.61
N GLN A 618 16.21 7.20 -5.35
CA GLN A 618 15.37 8.31 -5.77
C GLN A 618 14.35 8.63 -4.67
N ALA A 619 14.20 9.91 -4.36
CA ALA A 619 13.21 10.41 -3.43
C ALA A 619 12.58 11.69 -3.98
N ILE A 620 11.29 11.86 -3.80
CA ILE A 620 10.64 13.15 -3.99
C ILE A 620 10.99 14.04 -2.81
N TRP A 621 11.33 15.27 -3.13
CA TRP A 621 11.68 16.31 -2.18
C TRP A 621 10.87 17.58 -2.48
N LEU A 622 10.24 18.14 -1.46
CA LEU A 622 9.67 19.47 -1.58
C LEU A 622 10.79 20.50 -1.49
N ASP A 623 11.19 21.05 -2.64
CA ASP A 623 12.16 22.12 -2.73
C ASP A 623 11.48 23.45 -2.39
N THR A 624 11.84 24.02 -1.24
CA THR A 624 11.33 25.29 -0.74
C THR A 624 12.28 26.46 -0.98
N THR A 625 13.35 26.26 -1.77
CA THR A 625 14.30 27.34 -2.11
C THR A 625 13.74 28.36 -3.10
N PRO A 626 12.94 27.96 -4.13
CA PRO A 626 12.24 28.94 -4.95
C PRO A 626 11.14 29.64 -4.12
N GLU A 627 10.75 30.82 -4.59
CA GLU A 627 9.65 31.59 -3.95
C GLU A 627 8.34 30.77 -3.92
N VAL A 628 8.09 29.94 -4.93
CA VAL A 628 7.00 28.95 -4.91
C VAL A 628 7.60 27.55 -4.83
N PRO A 629 7.22 26.74 -3.82
CA PRO A 629 7.74 25.39 -3.63
C PRO A 629 7.39 24.46 -4.82
N ARG A 630 8.27 23.50 -5.09
CA ARG A 630 8.08 22.51 -6.15
C ARG A 630 8.56 21.13 -5.73
N TYR A 631 7.95 20.09 -6.25
CA TYR A 631 8.41 18.74 -6.06
C TYR A 631 9.52 18.39 -7.06
N VAL A 632 10.68 18.00 -6.56
CA VAL A 632 11.83 17.56 -7.36
C VAL A 632 12.23 16.14 -6.96
N THR A 633 12.72 15.36 -7.93
CA THR A 633 13.35 14.08 -7.62
C THR A 633 14.82 14.33 -7.25
N ASN A 634 15.23 13.82 -6.12
CA ASN A 634 16.60 13.88 -5.65
C ASN A 634 17.18 12.48 -5.50
N VAL A 635 18.50 12.36 -5.53
CA VAL A 635 19.22 11.08 -5.47
C VAL A 635 20.11 11.05 -4.24
N SER A 636 20.14 9.91 -3.56
CA SER A 636 20.96 9.68 -2.37
C SER A 636 21.54 8.27 -2.36
N ASP A 637 22.71 8.13 -1.73
CA ASP A 637 23.31 6.83 -1.42
C ASP A 637 23.22 6.61 0.08
N LEU A 638 22.98 5.38 0.48
CA LEU A 638 22.83 5.04 1.89
C LEU A 638 23.30 3.62 2.22
N THR A 639 23.73 3.45 3.44
CA THR A 639 24.10 2.16 4.03
C THR A 639 23.24 1.90 5.27
N ALA A 640 22.81 0.65 5.43
CA ALA A 640 22.21 0.21 6.69
C ALA A 640 22.75 -1.14 7.10
N TRP A 641 22.67 -1.40 8.41
CA TRP A 641 22.85 -2.70 8.98
C TRP A 641 21.79 -2.97 10.03
N GLY A 642 21.52 -4.23 10.29
CA GLY A 642 20.48 -4.58 11.25
C GLY A 642 20.52 -6.03 11.68
N VAL A 643 19.70 -6.31 12.67
CA VAL A 643 19.48 -7.66 13.21
C VAL A 643 17.97 -7.89 13.26
N GLU A 644 17.55 -9.06 12.81
CA GLU A 644 16.15 -9.48 12.88
C GLU A 644 16.04 -10.80 13.64
N PHE A 645 14.93 -10.95 14.36
CA PHE A 645 14.64 -12.13 15.15
C PHE A 645 13.17 -12.50 14.97
N SER A 646 12.91 -13.79 14.80
CA SER A 646 11.56 -14.37 14.77
C SER A 646 11.55 -15.65 15.60
N ALA A 647 10.54 -15.83 16.43
CA ALA A 647 10.35 -17.05 17.20
C ALA A 647 8.89 -17.43 17.31
N ARG A 648 8.63 -18.74 17.27
CA ARG A 648 7.32 -19.34 17.51
C ARG A 648 7.47 -20.41 18.58
N TRP A 649 6.65 -20.36 19.60
CA TRP A 649 6.62 -21.28 20.73
C TRP A 649 5.22 -21.81 20.97
N GLN A 650 5.06 -23.13 20.96
CA GLN A 650 3.78 -23.82 21.16
C GLN A 650 3.93 -24.96 22.19
N PRO A 651 4.11 -24.64 23.49
CA PRO A 651 4.38 -25.64 24.53
C PRO A 651 3.22 -26.63 24.72
N SER A 652 2.01 -26.28 24.32
CA SER A 652 0.83 -27.13 24.40
C SER A 652 -0.11 -26.89 23.25
N ARG A 653 -1.11 -27.76 23.07
CA ARG A 653 -2.22 -27.51 22.13
C ARG A 653 -3.04 -26.28 22.50
N ALA A 654 -3.09 -25.94 23.79
CA ALA A 654 -3.90 -24.84 24.30
C ALA A 654 -3.20 -23.48 24.22
N PHE A 655 -1.87 -23.43 24.21
CA PHE A 655 -1.12 -22.17 24.23
C PHE A 655 -0.11 -22.09 23.11
N GLY A 656 -0.09 -20.96 22.43
CA GLY A 656 0.95 -20.61 21.47
C GLY A 656 1.32 -19.13 21.54
N MET A 657 2.55 -18.82 21.19
CA MET A 657 3.13 -17.48 21.18
C MET A 657 4.04 -17.30 19.97
N ASP A 658 4.02 -16.13 19.37
CA ASP A 658 4.96 -15.70 18.34
C ASP A 658 5.56 -14.33 18.70
N VAL A 659 6.83 -14.12 18.34
CA VAL A 659 7.56 -12.87 18.54
C VAL A 659 8.37 -12.58 17.30
N ASN A 660 8.31 -11.35 16.81
CA ASN A 660 9.12 -10.84 15.71
C ASN A 660 9.74 -9.51 16.15
N ALA A 661 11.02 -9.30 15.89
CA ALA A 661 11.72 -8.07 16.25
C ALA A 661 12.72 -7.69 15.16
N ALA A 662 12.93 -6.39 14.98
CA ALA A 662 13.93 -5.84 14.08
C ALA A 662 14.64 -4.66 14.76
N TRP A 663 15.97 -4.63 14.61
CA TRP A 663 16.80 -3.49 14.93
C TRP A 663 17.55 -3.07 13.67
N ILE A 664 17.45 -1.78 13.29
CA ILE A 664 17.98 -1.24 12.03
C ILE A 664 18.69 0.08 12.31
N ASP A 665 19.88 0.25 11.79
CA ASP A 665 20.62 1.50 11.76
C ASP A 665 20.97 1.87 10.31
N SER A 666 20.47 2.99 9.82
CA SER A 666 20.65 3.46 8.46
C SER A 666 21.11 4.91 8.42
N THR A 667 22.08 5.18 7.55
CA THR A 667 22.70 6.50 7.38
C THR A 667 22.89 6.80 5.90
N TYR A 668 22.80 8.10 5.56
CA TYR A 668 23.19 8.56 4.24
C TYR A 668 24.71 8.55 4.08
N ASP A 669 25.22 7.90 3.04
CA ASP A 669 26.61 7.96 2.66
C ASP A 669 26.90 9.25 1.89
N HIS A 670 26.01 9.57 0.93
CA HIS A 670 26.04 10.82 0.20
C HIS A 670 24.62 11.33 -0.06
N TYR A 671 24.33 12.52 0.45
CA TYR A 671 23.04 13.18 0.21
C TYR A 671 23.11 14.67 0.40
N VAL A 672 23.03 15.43 -0.68
CA VAL A 672 22.84 16.87 -0.65
C VAL A 672 21.44 17.20 -1.13
N THR A 673 20.65 17.85 -0.26
CA THR A 673 19.26 18.21 -0.58
C THR A 673 19.20 19.34 -1.61
N PRO A 674 18.09 19.53 -2.33
CA PRO A 674 17.92 20.63 -3.28
C PRO A 674 18.13 22.03 -2.68
N ASP A 675 17.81 22.20 -1.38
CA ASP A 675 18.06 23.44 -0.64
C ASP A 675 19.50 23.57 -0.11
N GLY A 676 20.42 22.69 -0.56
CA GLY A 676 21.86 22.77 -0.29
C GLY A 676 22.31 22.22 1.07
N ARG A 677 21.43 21.59 1.87
CA ARG A 677 21.82 20.93 3.12
C ARG A 677 22.53 19.62 2.84
N ASP A 678 23.68 19.41 3.47
CA ASP A 678 24.38 18.12 3.43
C ASP A 678 23.90 17.22 4.57
N LEU A 679 23.26 16.11 4.21
CA LEU A 679 22.78 15.08 5.13
C LEU A 679 23.71 13.86 5.20
N SER A 680 24.88 13.89 4.55
CA SER A 680 25.86 12.80 4.59
C SER A 680 26.28 12.51 6.03
N GLY A 681 26.27 11.22 6.42
CA GLY A 681 26.52 10.77 7.78
C GLY A 681 25.35 10.94 8.76
N GLN A 682 24.22 11.54 8.34
CA GLN A 682 23.00 11.62 9.16
C GLN A 682 22.10 10.40 8.94
N THR A 683 21.20 10.17 9.90
CA THR A 683 20.20 9.09 9.83
C THR A 683 19.20 9.30 8.70
N THR A 684 18.67 8.19 8.13
CA THR A 684 17.61 8.23 7.11
C THR A 684 16.21 8.49 7.69
N GLY A 685 16.07 8.46 9.03
CA GLY A 685 14.78 8.66 9.70
C GLY A 685 14.20 7.40 10.35
N GLU A 686 14.67 6.21 9.97
CA GLU A 686 14.11 4.95 10.48
C GLU A 686 14.29 4.78 11.99
N PRO A 687 13.26 4.29 12.71
CA PRO A 687 13.38 3.86 14.10
C PRO A 687 14.45 2.78 14.27
N TYR A 688 15.18 2.79 15.39
CA TYR A 688 16.15 1.73 15.67
C TYR A 688 15.49 0.37 15.90
N PHE A 689 14.34 0.35 16.55
CA PHE A 689 13.77 -0.89 17.05
C PHE A 689 12.27 -0.95 16.82
N SER A 690 11.80 -2.12 16.38
CA SER A 690 10.39 -2.48 16.32
C SER A 690 10.23 -3.95 16.70
N PHE A 691 9.11 -4.26 17.34
CA PHE A 691 8.74 -5.65 17.61
C PHE A 691 7.24 -5.85 17.54
N ALA A 692 6.83 -7.10 17.30
CA ALA A 692 5.47 -7.58 17.41
C ALA A 692 5.45 -8.91 18.16
N ALA A 693 4.53 -9.06 19.10
CA ALA A 693 4.33 -10.29 19.84
C ALA A 693 2.85 -10.68 19.82
N GLY A 694 2.58 -11.97 19.58
CA GLY A 694 1.25 -12.55 19.62
C GLY A 694 1.20 -13.71 20.58
N ALA A 695 0.08 -13.88 21.28
CA ALA A 695 -0.19 -15.06 22.10
C ALA A 695 -1.63 -15.48 21.94
N HIS A 696 -1.88 -16.79 21.97
CA HIS A 696 -3.23 -17.31 22.02
C HIS A 696 -3.37 -18.41 23.08
N TYR A 697 -4.56 -18.50 23.63
CA TYR A 697 -4.93 -19.53 24.58
C TYR A 697 -6.29 -20.15 24.23
N LEU A 698 -6.34 -21.47 24.13
CA LEU A 698 -7.54 -22.24 23.81
C LEU A 698 -8.11 -22.87 25.08
N VAL A 699 -9.37 -22.58 25.38
CA VAL A 699 -10.12 -23.13 26.49
C VAL A 699 -11.15 -24.11 25.96
N ASP A 700 -10.99 -25.40 26.23
CA ASP A 700 -11.98 -26.43 25.90
C ASP A 700 -13.18 -26.33 26.87
N LEU A 701 -14.40 -26.23 26.32
CA LEU A 701 -15.64 -26.14 27.07
C LEU A 701 -16.36 -27.51 27.24
N ALA A 702 -15.62 -28.59 27.18
CA ALA A 702 -16.12 -29.95 27.50
C ALA A 702 -17.40 -30.31 26.75
N GLY A 703 -17.39 -30.31 25.43
CA GLY A 703 -18.53 -30.70 24.57
C GLY A 703 -19.41 -29.53 24.09
N HIS A 704 -19.11 -28.33 24.55
CA HIS A 704 -19.75 -27.07 24.09
C HIS A 704 -18.85 -26.27 23.11
N GLY A 705 -17.81 -26.92 22.59
CA GLY A 705 -16.82 -26.27 21.72
C GLY A 705 -15.64 -25.72 22.50
N ASP A 706 -14.96 -24.74 21.94
CA ASP A 706 -13.80 -24.10 22.54
C ASP A 706 -13.87 -22.58 22.44
N VAL A 707 -13.11 -21.90 23.31
CA VAL A 707 -12.90 -20.44 23.27
C VAL A 707 -11.43 -20.17 23.04
N ARG A 708 -11.10 -19.47 21.96
CA ARG A 708 -9.77 -18.98 21.67
C ARG A 708 -9.66 -17.52 22.11
N LEU A 709 -8.70 -17.24 22.98
CA LEU A 709 -8.30 -15.91 23.39
C LEU A 709 -7.02 -15.56 22.63
N SER A 710 -7.01 -14.45 21.90
CA SER A 710 -5.82 -13.96 21.17
C SER A 710 -5.50 -12.55 21.61
N LEU A 711 -4.22 -12.29 21.91
CA LEU A 711 -3.68 -10.99 22.23
C LEU A 711 -2.48 -10.75 21.31
N ARG A 712 -2.43 -9.57 20.69
CA ARG A 712 -1.27 -9.13 19.91
C ARG A 712 -0.87 -7.73 20.35
N HIS A 713 0.44 -7.51 20.38
CA HIS A 713 1.01 -6.22 20.69
C HIS A 713 2.13 -5.90 19.73
N ALA A 714 2.13 -4.68 19.21
CA ALA A 714 3.17 -4.15 18.34
C ALA A 714 3.74 -2.86 18.91
N TYR A 715 5.05 -2.68 18.76
CA TYR A 715 5.79 -1.49 19.14
C TYR A 715 6.69 -1.07 17.99
N ARG A 716 6.67 0.22 17.67
CA ARG A 716 7.60 0.88 16.74
C ARG A 716 8.25 2.04 17.50
N GLY A 717 9.59 2.05 17.58
CA GLY A 717 10.33 3.12 18.22
C GLY A 717 10.17 4.46 17.53
N ALA A 718 10.59 5.52 18.21
CA ALA A 718 10.55 6.87 17.64
C ALA A 718 11.44 7.00 16.40
N SER A 719 10.98 7.77 15.42
CA SER A 719 11.75 8.13 14.24
C SER A 719 13.00 8.92 14.62
N ARG A 720 14.10 8.69 13.92
CA ARG A 720 15.36 9.40 14.13
C ARG A 720 15.40 10.64 13.25
N CYS A 721 15.22 11.80 13.84
CA CYS A 721 15.21 13.06 13.10
C CYS A 721 16.61 13.44 12.61
N ASN A 722 16.71 13.88 11.34
CA ASN A 722 17.88 14.55 10.78
C ASN A 722 17.57 16.05 10.57
N SER A 723 18.53 16.80 10.05
CA SER A 723 18.37 18.26 9.89
C SER A 723 17.31 18.68 8.85
N ALA A 724 16.81 17.76 8.03
CA ALA A 724 15.78 17.99 7.03
C ALA A 724 14.40 17.49 7.44
N SER A 725 14.32 16.58 8.42
CA SER A 725 13.06 15.88 8.78
C SER A 725 11.93 16.85 9.16
N GLY A 726 12.26 17.96 9.84
CA GLY A 726 11.27 18.97 10.21
C GLY A 726 10.66 19.68 9.00
N SER A 727 11.48 20.09 8.04
CA SER A 727 11.00 20.76 6.82
C SER A 727 10.23 19.85 5.87
N GLN A 728 10.35 18.53 6.03
CA GLN A 728 9.62 17.54 5.25
C GLN A 728 8.39 16.97 5.99
N GLY A 729 8.03 17.53 7.16
CA GLY A 729 6.84 17.09 7.92
C GLY A 729 6.93 15.71 8.57
N ASN A 730 8.12 15.07 8.58
CA ASN A 730 8.32 13.71 9.03
C ASN A 730 8.75 13.60 10.49
N CYS A 731 9.11 14.72 11.13
CA CYS A 731 9.61 14.73 12.49
C CYS A 731 9.48 16.14 13.08
N GLY A 732 8.94 16.23 14.28
CA GLY A 732 8.78 17.53 14.94
C GLY A 732 8.05 17.43 16.26
N ARG A 733 8.34 18.37 17.15
CA ARG A 733 7.66 18.47 18.44
C ARG A 733 6.80 19.72 18.45
N TYR A 734 5.52 19.51 18.63
CA TYR A 734 4.49 20.54 18.74
C TYR A 734 3.94 20.62 20.17
N MET A 735 3.05 21.56 20.47
CA MET A 735 2.55 21.77 21.83
C MET A 735 1.77 20.55 22.34
N HIS A 736 0.97 19.90 21.51
CA HIS A 736 0.06 18.82 21.89
C HIS A 736 0.39 17.46 21.29
N PHE A 737 1.35 17.37 20.34
CA PHE A 737 1.72 16.13 19.69
C PHE A 737 3.18 16.14 19.23
N THR A 738 3.71 14.97 18.96
CA THR A 738 5.04 14.80 18.38
C THR A 738 4.91 13.94 17.12
N ILE A 739 5.52 14.38 16.01
CA ILE A 739 5.57 13.58 14.79
C ILE A 739 6.78 12.67 14.87
N GLY A 740 6.59 11.40 14.52
CA GLY A 740 7.64 10.40 14.61
C GLY A 740 7.90 9.92 16.04
N GLU A 741 6.93 10.07 16.95
CA GLU A 741 7.02 9.46 18.28
C GLU A 741 6.90 7.93 18.24
N GLU A 742 7.22 7.27 19.34
CA GLU A 742 7.03 5.83 19.48
C GLU A 742 5.55 5.44 19.38
N GLN A 743 5.28 4.34 18.69
CA GLN A 743 3.93 3.86 18.44
C GLN A 743 3.70 2.50 19.08
N ASN A 744 2.53 2.33 19.69
CA ASN A 744 2.08 1.11 20.33
C ASN A 744 0.68 0.75 19.86
N ARG A 745 0.47 -0.50 19.45
CA ARG A 745 -0.85 -1.05 19.13
C ARG A 745 -1.05 -2.36 19.86
N THR A 746 -2.23 -2.54 20.47
CA THR A 746 -2.61 -3.79 21.14
C THR A 746 -3.98 -4.21 20.66
N ASP A 747 -4.09 -5.42 20.16
CA ASP A 747 -5.31 -5.99 19.61
C ASP A 747 -5.70 -7.23 20.41
N VAL A 748 -7.01 -7.38 20.66
CA VAL A 748 -7.58 -8.51 21.39
C VAL A 748 -8.72 -9.11 20.57
N HIS A 749 -8.73 -10.45 20.48
CA HIS A 749 -9.77 -11.21 19.81
C HIS A 749 -10.17 -12.40 20.66
N VAL A 750 -11.47 -12.57 20.89
CA VAL A 750 -12.07 -13.66 21.69
C VAL A 750 -13.08 -14.36 20.81
N GLN A 751 -12.83 -15.60 20.46
CA GLN A 751 -13.67 -16.39 19.55
C GLN A 751 -14.14 -17.68 20.22
N TRP A 752 -15.45 -17.90 20.26
CA TRP A 752 -16.04 -19.21 20.55
C TRP A 752 -16.27 -19.97 19.23
N ARG A 753 -15.98 -21.28 19.24
CA ARG A 753 -16.28 -22.22 18.14
C ARG A 753 -17.15 -23.35 18.63
N SER A 754 -18.14 -23.71 17.83
CA SER A 754 -19.01 -24.85 18.14
C SER A 754 -18.27 -26.19 18.05
N PRO A 755 -18.76 -27.27 18.70
CA PRO A 755 -18.09 -28.59 18.69
C PRO A 755 -17.84 -29.20 17.30
N GLN A 756 -18.66 -28.84 16.33
CA GLN A 756 -18.51 -29.31 14.95
C GLN A 756 -17.79 -28.32 14.03
N ASP A 757 -17.23 -27.24 14.58
CA ASP A 757 -16.59 -26.10 13.88
C ASP A 757 -17.47 -25.45 12.79
N ARG A 758 -18.81 -25.60 12.90
CA ARG A 758 -19.76 -25.02 11.94
C ARG A 758 -20.07 -23.57 12.25
N TRP A 759 -20.17 -23.22 13.54
CA TRP A 759 -20.46 -21.88 14.00
C TRP A 759 -19.29 -21.32 14.78
N SER A 760 -18.96 -20.08 14.53
CA SER A 760 -18.11 -19.29 15.42
C SER A 760 -18.72 -17.93 15.68
N VAL A 761 -18.49 -17.41 16.89
CA VAL A 761 -18.85 -16.05 17.30
C VAL A 761 -17.63 -15.42 17.95
N ALA A 762 -17.25 -14.23 17.53
CA ALA A 762 -16.13 -13.53 18.10
C ALA A 762 -16.50 -12.11 18.54
N ALA A 763 -15.75 -11.60 19.52
CA ALA A 763 -15.68 -10.18 19.87
C ALA A 763 -14.22 -9.74 19.78
N TYR A 764 -13.97 -8.53 19.29
CA TYR A 764 -12.61 -8.02 19.13
C TYR A 764 -12.52 -6.53 19.44
N ALA A 765 -11.30 -6.11 19.73
CA ALA A 765 -10.92 -4.71 19.83
C ALA A 765 -9.52 -4.54 19.24
N ASN A 766 -9.42 -3.81 18.14
CA ASN A 766 -8.17 -3.36 17.55
C ASN A 766 -7.82 -2.00 18.15
N ASN A 767 -6.51 -1.76 18.41
CA ASN A 767 -6.05 -0.59 19.14
C ASN A 767 -6.77 -0.43 20.51
N LEU A 768 -6.74 -1.47 21.34
CA LEU A 768 -7.47 -1.56 22.61
C LEU A 768 -7.33 -0.33 23.51
N PHE A 769 -6.15 0.30 23.54
CA PHE A 769 -5.83 1.45 24.39
C PHE A 769 -6.15 2.80 23.74
N ASP A 770 -6.70 2.81 22.51
CA ASP A 770 -7.06 4.02 21.76
C ASP A 770 -5.87 4.98 21.54
N ASN A 771 -4.68 4.41 21.25
CA ASN A 771 -3.50 5.21 20.96
C ASN A 771 -3.64 5.81 19.56
N ARG A 772 -3.52 7.14 19.45
CA ARG A 772 -3.59 7.88 18.19
C ARG A 772 -2.34 8.69 18.00
N TYR A 773 -1.88 8.79 16.74
CA TYR A 773 -0.64 9.42 16.37
C TYR A 773 -0.86 10.34 15.18
N VAL A 774 -0.06 11.40 15.08
CA VAL A 774 0.02 12.21 13.87
C VAL A 774 1.00 11.52 12.91
N ASN A 775 0.49 11.06 11.76
CA ASN A 775 1.31 10.33 10.76
C ASN A 775 2.26 11.25 9.99
N GLY A 776 1.83 12.50 9.73
CA GLY A 776 2.62 13.48 9.00
C GLY A 776 1.92 14.83 8.91
N LEU A 777 2.66 15.81 8.42
CA LEU A 777 2.13 17.14 8.11
C LEU A 777 2.21 17.40 6.62
N ASN A 778 1.18 18.04 6.07
CA ASN A 778 1.22 18.61 4.74
C ASN A 778 2.09 19.89 4.73
N GLN A 779 3.30 19.77 4.22
CA GLN A 779 4.23 20.89 4.17
C GLN A 779 3.95 21.89 3.04
N TYR A 780 3.26 21.45 2.00
CA TYR A 780 2.90 22.33 0.88
C TYR A 780 1.99 23.47 1.36
N GLY A 781 0.90 23.14 2.06
CA GLY A 781 0.02 24.15 2.66
C GLY A 781 0.75 25.09 3.62
N THR A 782 1.69 24.57 4.44
CA THR A 782 2.50 25.38 5.34
C THR A 782 3.37 26.41 4.59
N THR A 783 3.95 26.02 3.47
CA THR A 783 4.86 26.87 2.69
C THR A 783 4.13 27.90 1.84
N VAL A 784 2.94 27.55 1.34
CA VAL A 784 2.16 28.42 0.42
C VAL A 784 1.17 29.31 1.17
N PHE A 785 0.53 28.81 2.24
CA PHE A 785 -0.50 29.54 2.99
C PHE A 785 -0.13 29.83 4.45
N GLY A 786 0.98 29.29 4.96
CA GLY A 786 1.30 29.30 6.39
C GLY A 786 0.39 28.36 7.21
N THR A 787 -0.38 27.48 6.58
CA THR A 787 -1.30 26.53 7.24
C THR A 787 -0.67 25.16 7.37
N VAL A 788 -0.88 24.50 8.53
CA VAL A 788 -0.37 23.15 8.78
C VAL A 788 -1.53 22.17 8.71
N GLY A 789 -1.57 21.31 7.69
CA GLY A 789 -2.50 20.18 7.61
C GLY A 789 -1.91 18.92 8.26
N ALA A 790 -2.63 18.30 9.20
CA ALA A 790 -2.19 17.07 9.87
C ALA A 790 -3.11 15.90 9.54
N THR A 791 -2.53 14.70 9.42
CA THR A 791 -3.28 13.43 9.34
C THR A 791 -3.07 12.61 10.61
N VAL A 792 -4.13 11.97 11.10
CA VAL A 792 -4.17 11.26 12.37
C VAL A 792 -4.55 9.79 12.13
N THR A 793 -3.91 8.86 12.86
CA THR A 793 -4.28 7.46 12.83
C THR A 793 -5.72 7.23 13.33
N PRO A 794 -6.43 6.19 12.83
CA PRO A 794 -7.77 5.86 13.30
C PRO A 794 -7.82 5.57 14.80
N PRO A 795 -8.97 5.82 15.47
CA PRO A 795 -9.19 5.44 16.87
C PRO A 795 -9.36 3.93 17.01
N ARG A 796 -9.61 3.48 18.24
CA ARG A 796 -9.94 2.09 18.57
C ARG A 796 -11.16 1.62 17.79
N GLN A 797 -11.02 0.47 17.10
CA GLN A 797 -12.11 -0.24 16.46
C GLN A 797 -12.49 -1.46 17.32
N PHE A 798 -13.78 -1.68 17.55
CA PHE A 798 -14.29 -2.88 18.23
C PHE A 798 -15.58 -3.35 17.60
N GLY A 799 -15.82 -4.65 17.69
CA GLY A 799 -17.00 -5.24 17.08
C GLY A 799 -17.23 -6.70 17.44
N MET A 800 -18.19 -7.28 16.75
CA MET A 800 -18.53 -8.68 16.83
C MET A 800 -18.52 -9.32 15.45
N GLU A 801 -18.18 -10.60 15.41
CA GLU A 801 -18.19 -11.43 14.21
C GLU A 801 -19.05 -12.66 14.45
N MET A 802 -19.77 -13.10 13.43
CA MET A 802 -20.43 -14.39 13.37
C MET A 802 -20.08 -15.08 12.04
N GLN A 803 -19.71 -16.35 12.12
CA GLN A 803 -19.36 -17.14 10.96
C GLN A 803 -20.06 -18.48 10.97
N TYR A 804 -20.49 -18.93 9.79
CA TYR A 804 -21.01 -20.27 9.55
C TYR A 804 -20.19 -20.99 8.44
N ARG A 805 -19.83 -22.24 8.69
CA ARG A 805 -19.13 -23.14 7.77
C ARG A 805 -19.94 -24.41 7.51
N PHE A 806 -19.90 -24.93 6.32
CA PHE A 806 -20.57 -26.19 5.95
C PHE A 806 -19.74 -26.97 4.93
#